data_53f237135a6b589ab1ed8b646f0029f4
#
_entry.id   53f237135a6b589ab1ed8b646f0029f4
#
_cell.length_a   1.000
_cell.length_b   1.000
_cell.length_c   1.000
_cell.angle_alpha   90.00
_cell.angle_beta   90.00
_cell.angle_gamma   90.00
#
_symmetry.space_group_name_H-M   'P 1'
#
loop_
_entity.id
_entity.type
_entity.pdbx_description
1 polymer ?
#
loop_
_entity_poly.entity_id
_entity_poly.type
_entity_poly.pdbx_seq_one_letter_code
_entity_poly.pdbx_strand_id
1 'polypeptide(L)'
;MKIGKGGMRMDCIQIRHANEGQLKDISIDIPKNQLVVFTGLSGSGKSTLLIDVLYNECQRQYLEAMAFQGIHKPQVESISYASPAIVIAQTDQNKNPRSTVGTMSDIYTDLRMIYEKLGVRYCPHCGKLICNADCKEETKKLHQDFYVYMYCPHCGYKMDKITRSYFSFNTNEGACPTCQGLGHIHTIKKENVIDERLSLEDGAIRYFEKQYNQYQISILYKAYQHYHIPTPQNIPIKQMSDIQKAILFEGVDCKSVKEKYPDILPPKNTTQGKFEGIYPILWRRLADKNGDLKQLGDYFEVIECPDCHGERLNDLSRHITVMNTRLPELNEFSLEHLLNWISDLKTNITTQQLSFVNDYIIDIETKVSRYIKVGLGYLTLNRKITTLSGGELQRLRLAATLDSKLSGIIYILDEPTAGLHPKDTYGLIKILKNLVELGNSVLVIEHDVDVMKEADYIIDMGPGSGKYGGEIVADGTMEELLQNKQSYTAQYLLKEETIPTHFRESHQAIAIENACMFNLKNISVHIPTNCLVSITGPSGSGKSTLIFEVLAKRKANISGLEQFDKIVEINQLPLTKMKRSNVATYSEVYSEMRNVFAKTKLAKSEKLSAKYFSFNTAGGRCENCEGLGYVENNMLFFANTKVVCPVCHGHQFQEKILKILYNGYSIKDVLDLSIDEAFDVFKNEPKILKRLQLLQDVGLGYLQLGQSLTTLSGGECQRLKLAKELIMHQDSQRFLYLMDEPTIGLHPKDIEHFLKLLDHFIEQGHSVIVVEHNQQVIRHSDWVIDLGPEGGDNGGQIIFEGTPFDLQNSDSITAKYLTK
;
A
#
# COMPACT_ATOMS: atom_id res chain seq x y z
N MET A 1 -27.02 23.54 28.43
CA MET A 1 -26.68 24.81 29.10
C MET A 1 -26.53 25.89 28.02
N LYS A 2 -27.37 26.92 28.01
CA LYS A 2 -27.21 28.06 27.07
C LYS A 2 -25.93 28.81 27.44
N ILE A 3 -24.91 28.72 26.62
CA ILE A 3 -23.67 29.47 26.79
C ILE A 3 -23.98 30.93 26.46
N GLY A 4 -23.82 31.78 27.47
CA GLY A 4 -24.08 33.20 27.38
C GLY A 4 -23.14 33.89 26.39
N LYS A 5 -23.69 34.81 25.60
CA LYS A 5 -22.96 35.68 24.70
C LYS A 5 -21.96 36.55 25.50
N GLY A 6 -20.67 36.22 25.42
CA GLY A 6 -19.63 37.14 25.90
C GLY A 6 -18.53 36.48 26.74
N GLY A 7 -17.75 35.54 26.19
CA GLY A 7 -16.55 35.06 26.87
C GLY A 7 -15.90 33.87 26.16
N MET A 8 -14.65 34.04 25.75
CA MET A 8 -13.70 33.08 25.21
C MET A 8 -13.97 32.49 23.79
N ARG A 9 -13.74 33.30 22.76
CA ARG A 9 -13.60 32.86 21.37
C ARG A 9 -12.28 32.13 21.06
N MET A 10 -11.41 31.88 22.03
CA MET A 10 -10.09 31.26 21.82
C MET A 10 -10.12 29.71 21.85
N ASP A 11 -11.19 29.09 22.29
CA ASP A 11 -11.27 27.63 22.50
C ASP A 11 -11.75 26.85 21.26
N CYS A 12 -11.91 27.51 20.12
CA CYS A 12 -12.32 26.89 18.86
C CYS A 12 -11.39 27.27 17.72
N ILE A 13 -11.19 26.36 16.76
CA ILE A 13 -10.63 26.64 15.44
C ILE A 13 -11.78 27.20 14.61
N GLN A 14 -11.61 28.39 14.04
CA GLN A 14 -12.64 29.04 13.25
C GLN A 14 -12.31 28.96 11.77
N ILE A 15 -13.15 28.27 10.99
CA ILE A 15 -13.10 28.24 9.53
C ILE A 15 -14.21 29.15 9.01
N ARG A 16 -13.93 30.02 8.04
CA ARG A 16 -14.91 30.94 7.46
C ARG A 16 -14.85 30.89 5.94
N HIS A 17 -16.01 30.70 5.33
CA HIS A 17 -16.25 30.71 3.88
C HIS A 17 -15.32 29.78 3.11
N ALA A 18 -15.28 28.49 3.51
CA ALA A 18 -14.50 27.46 2.80
C ALA A 18 -15.29 26.97 1.57
N ASN A 19 -14.65 27.10 0.38
CA ASN A 19 -15.23 26.79 -0.92
C ASN A 19 -14.32 25.86 -1.75
N GLU A 20 -13.39 25.15 -1.13
CA GLU A 20 -12.47 24.26 -1.84
C GLU A 20 -13.24 23.02 -2.36
N GLY A 21 -12.97 22.63 -3.61
CA GLY A 21 -13.56 21.44 -4.21
C GLY A 21 -15.10 21.47 -4.23
N GLN A 22 -15.72 20.56 -3.49
CA GLN A 22 -17.19 20.42 -3.40
C GLN A 22 -17.82 21.17 -2.22
N LEU A 23 -17.01 21.85 -1.40
CA LEU A 23 -17.53 22.56 -0.24
C LEU A 23 -18.39 23.78 -0.67
N LYS A 24 -19.50 23.98 0.03
CA LYS A 24 -20.48 25.03 -0.26
C LYS A 24 -20.47 26.10 0.83
N ASP A 25 -19.51 26.98 0.79
CA ASP A 25 -19.41 28.14 1.69
C ASP A 25 -19.47 27.79 3.17
N ILE A 26 -18.66 26.79 3.57
CA ILE A 26 -18.68 26.29 4.95
C ILE A 26 -18.06 27.30 5.91
N SER A 27 -18.83 27.65 6.96
CA SER A 27 -18.33 28.37 8.12
C SER A 27 -18.64 27.58 9.39
N ILE A 28 -17.58 27.20 10.15
CA ILE A 28 -17.72 26.34 11.33
C ILE A 28 -16.71 26.70 12.42
N ASP A 29 -17.09 26.47 13.67
CA ASP A 29 -16.26 26.57 14.86
C ASP A 29 -15.99 25.15 15.40
N ILE A 30 -14.75 24.66 15.27
CA ILE A 30 -14.34 23.32 15.73
C ILE A 30 -13.73 23.46 17.12
N PRO A 31 -14.24 22.76 18.15
CA PRO A 31 -13.72 22.85 19.51
C PRO A 31 -12.29 22.31 19.58
N LYS A 32 -11.42 22.96 20.37
CA LYS A 32 -10.07 22.54 20.65
C LYS A 32 -9.98 21.58 21.83
N ASN A 33 -8.86 20.84 21.90
CA ASN A 33 -8.54 19.93 22.99
C ASN A 33 -9.67 18.92 23.26
N GLN A 34 -10.28 18.45 22.18
CA GLN A 34 -11.37 17.47 22.18
C GLN A 34 -11.15 16.45 21.07
N LEU A 35 -11.81 15.29 21.22
CA LEU A 35 -11.97 14.30 20.16
C LEU A 35 -13.18 14.69 19.33
N VAL A 36 -12.94 15.19 18.11
CA VAL A 36 -13.98 15.62 17.17
C VAL A 36 -14.05 14.63 16.02
N VAL A 37 -15.23 14.04 15.80
CA VAL A 37 -15.46 13.09 14.70
C VAL A 37 -16.20 13.77 13.56
N PHE A 38 -15.63 13.67 12.35
CA PHE A 38 -16.27 14.07 11.12
C PHE A 38 -16.86 12.85 10.43
N THR A 39 -18.17 12.84 10.27
CA THR A 39 -18.93 11.74 9.66
C THR A 39 -19.77 12.21 8.46
N GLY A 40 -20.52 11.32 7.82
CA GLY A 40 -21.36 11.58 6.65
C GLY A 40 -21.00 10.74 5.43
N LEU A 41 -21.82 10.77 4.39
CA LEU A 41 -21.67 9.94 3.19
C LEU A 41 -20.27 10.02 2.56
N SER A 42 -19.85 8.96 1.88
CA SER A 42 -18.61 8.98 1.09
C SER A 42 -18.71 10.09 0.03
N GLY A 43 -17.65 10.90 -0.13
CA GLY A 43 -17.68 12.06 -1.04
C GLY A 43 -18.53 13.25 -0.56
N SER A 44 -18.88 13.35 0.74
CA SER A 44 -19.59 14.54 1.29
C SER A 44 -18.70 15.76 1.56
N GLY A 45 -17.35 15.63 1.44
CA GLY A 45 -16.40 16.74 1.61
C GLY A 45 -15.59 16.70 2.91
N LYS A 46 -15.67 15.65 3.71
CA LYS A 46 -14.92 15.50 4.98
C LYS A 46 -13.42 15.72 4.82
N SER A 47 -12.80 14.92 3.96
CA SER A 47 -11.34 14.97 3.70
C SER A 47 -10.97 16.31 3.05
N THR A 48 -11.81 16.87 2.17
CA THR A 48 -11.60 18.20 1.58
C THR A 48 -11.54 19.28 2.67
N LEU A 49 -12.48 19.29 3.63
CA LEU A 49 -12.50 20.27 4.71
C LEU A 49 -11.29 20.14 5.64
N LEU A 50 -10.94 18.91 6.05
CA LEU A 50 -9.89 18.69 7.03
C LEU A 50 -8.48 18.68 6.43
N ILE A 51 -8.31 18.08 5.25
CA ILE A 51 -6.98 17.92 4.65
C ILE A 51 -6.70 19.06 3.66
N ASP A 52 -7.58 19.25 2.65
CA ASP A 52 -7.30 20.23 1.59
C ASP A 52 -7.45 21.68 2.09
N VAL A 53 -8.34 21.95 3.05
CA VAL A 53 -8.54 23.30 3.61
C VAL A 53 -7.77 23.48 4.92
N LEU A 54 -8.14 22.78 6.01
CA LEU A 54 -7.59 23.06 7.34
C LEU A 54 -6.09 22.75 7.42
N TYR A 55 -5.69 21.52 7.07
CA TYR A 55 -4.28 21.11 7.15
C TYR A 55 -3.39 21.95 6.22
N ASN A 56 -3.79 22.11 4.97
CA ASN A 56 -2.97 22.88 4.01
C ASN A 56 -2.81 24.35 4.42
N GLU A 57 -3.85 24.97 4.99
CA GLU A 57 -3.76 26.34 5.49
C GLU A 57 -2.89 26.42 6.76
N CYS A 58 -3.02 25.50 7.70
CA CYS A 58 -2.14 25.42 8.85
C CYS A 58 -0.66 25.27 8.44
N GLN A 59 -0.41 24.40 7.47
CA GLN A 59 0.94 24.18 6.93
C GLN A 59 1.46 25.43 6.22
N ARG A 60 0.62 26.09 5.41
CA ARG A 60 0.96 27.35 4.72
C ARG A 60 1.35 28.43 5.72
N GLN A 61 0.52 28.67 6.75
CA GLN A 61 0.80 29.68 7.78
C GLN A 61 2.11 29.39 8.54
N TYR A 62 2.35 28.12 8.87
CA TYR A 62 3.58 27.70 9.54
C TYR A 62 4.83 27.94 8.66
N LEU A 63 4.77 27.58 7.39
CA LEU A 63 5.88 27.73 6.45
C LEU A 63 6.12 29.22 6.11
N GLU A 64 5.06 30.03 5.99
CA GLU A 64 5.20 31.49 5.80
C GLU A 64 5.85 32.15 7.00
N ALA A 65 5.54 31.70 8.24
CA ALA A 65 6.21 32.17 9.45
C ALA A 65 7.71 31.85 9.46
N MET A 66 8.14 30.79 8.73
CA MET A 66 9.52 30.41 8.48
C MET A 66 10.15 31.10 7.25
N ALA A 67 9.49 32.13 6.69
CA ALA A 67 9.93 32.89 5.51
C ALA A 67 9.94 32.10 4.18
N PHE A 68 9.21 30.97 4.07
CA PHE A 68 8.95 30.33 2.79
C PHE A 68 7.79 31.03 2.07
N GLN A 69 7.94 31.26 0.76
CA GLN A 69 6.93 31.94 -0.06
C GLN A 69 6.43 31.05 -1.20
N GLY A 70 5.23 31.39 -1.72
CA GLY A 70 4.67 30.76 -2.93
C GLY A 70 3.91 29.46 -2.67
N ILE A 71 3.41 29.24 -1.47
CA ILE A 71 2.57 28.10 -1.11
C ILE A 71 1.12 28.41 -1.50
N HIS A 72 0.45 27.47 -2.17
CA HIS A 72 -0.94 27.62 -2.59
C HIS A 72 -1.86 27.83 -1.36
N LYS A 73 -2.67 28.88 -1.38
CA LYS A 73 -3.70 29.13 -0.38
C LYS A 73 -4.96 28.36 -0.79
N PRO A 74 -5.56 27.55 0.10
CA PRO A 74 -6.87 26.94 -0.15
C PRO A 74 -7.95 28.01 -0.38
N GLN A 75 -9.03 27.61 -1.04
CA GLN A 75 -10.20 28.51 -1.24
C GLN A 75 -11.00 28.63 0.06
N VAL A 76 -10.47 29.44 0.97
CA VAL A 76 -11.08 29.77 2.25
C VAL A 76 -10.81 31.25 2.56
N GLU A 77 -11.78 31.94 3.10
CA GLU A 77 -11.60 33.35 3.48
C GLU A 77 -10.57 33.47 4.60
N SER A 78 -10.81 32.76 5.71
CA SER A 78 -9.89 32.76 6.84
C SER A 78 -10.00 31.50 7.69
N ILE A 79 -8.85 31.09 8.30
CA ILE A 79 -8.79 30.13 9.38
C ILE A 79 -8.08 30.82 10.56
N SER A 80 -8.76 30.92 11.68
CA SER A 80 -8.25 31.58 12.88
C SER A 80 -8.10 30.60 14.04
N TYR A 81 -7.15 30.91 14.92
CA TYR A 81 -6.84 30.12 16.11
C TYR A 81 -6.40 28.67 15.83
N ALA A 82 -6.00 28.35 14.62
CA ALA A 82 -5.44 27.03 14.30
C ALA A 82 -4.02 26.89 14.86
N SER A 83 -3.70 25.71 15.33
CA SER A 83 -2.36 25.29 15.70
C SER A 83 -1.69 24.53 14.56
N PRO A 84 -0.36 24.24 14.62
CA PRO A 84 0.27 23.33 13.69
C PRO A 84 -0.49 22.00 13.60
N ALA A 85 -0.65 21.47 12.39
CA ALA A 85 -1.41 20.25 12.14
C ALA A 85 -0.54 19.11 11.60
N ILE A 86 -0.85 17.88 12.00
CA ILE A 86 -0.25 16.63 11.51
C ILE A 86 -1.36 15.77 10.94
N VAL A 87 -1.19 15.30 9.69
CA VAL A 87 -2.13 14.36 9.04
C VAL A 87 -1.56 12.95 9.09
N ILE A 88 -2.38 12.00 9.49
CA ILE A 88 -2.11 10.57 9.49
C ILE A 88 -3.13 9.89 8.56
N ALA A 89 -2.79 9.82 7.27
CA ALA A 89 -3.63 9.25 6.22
C ALA A 89 -3.10 7.90 5.72
N GLN A 90 -3.97 7.11 5.08
CA GLN A 90 -3.63 5.80 4.52
C GLN A 90 -2.75 5.85 3.26
N THR A 91 -2.75 6.98 2.55
CA THR A 91 -2.21 7.10 1.18
C THR A 91 -0.70 7.21 1.05
N ASP A 92 0.02 7.51 2.12
CA ASP A 92 1.47 7.70 2.10
C ASP A 92 2.23 6.36 2.17
N GLN A 93 2.29 5.65 1.08
CA GLN A 93 3.09 4.41 1.02
C GLN A 93 4.59 4.71 0.97
N ASN A 94 5.33 4.22 1.96
CA ASN A 94 6.80 4.18 1.88
C ASN A 94 7.23 3.15 0.83
N LYS A 95 7.80 3.63 -0.28
CA LYS A 95 8.21 2.79 -1.42
C LYS A 95 9.60 2.18 -1.25
N ASN A 96 10.27 2.42 -0.12
CA ASN A 96 11.62 1.90 0.10
C ASN A 96 11.56 0.39 0.42
N PRO A 97 12.10 -0.49 -0.45
CA PRO A 97 12.05 -1.94 -0.25
C PRO A 97 12.90 -2.42 0.95
N ARG A 98 13.77 -1.57 1.49
CA ARG A 98 14.62 -1.85 2.66
C ARG A 98 13.94 -1.50 3.98
N SER A 99 12.86 -0.71 3.94
CA SER A 99 12.15 -0.26 5.13
C SER A 99 11.35 -1.40 5.76
N THR A 100 11.57 -1.63 7.05
CA THR A 100 10.87 -2.66 7.84
C THR A 100 10.18 -2.02 9.05
N VAL A 101 9.29 -2.76 9.71
CA VAL A 101 8.67 -2.33 10.97
C VAL A 101 9.74 -1.92 11.97
N GLY A 102 10.79 -2.73 12.16
CA GLY A 102 11.88 -2.43 13.09
C GLY A 102 12.67 -1.15 12.77
N THR A 103 12.85 -0.82 11.46
CA THR A 103 13.53 0.42 11.07
C THR A 103 12.63 1.64 11.14
N MET A 104 11.33 1.50 10.88
CA MET A 104 10.37 2.61 10.93
C MET A 104 9.98 2.95 12.38
N SER A 105 9.92 1.94 13.25
CA SER A 105 9.63 2.12 14.68
C SER A 105 10.84 2.59 15.48
N ASP A 106 12.01 2.66 14.88
CA ASP A 106 13.32 2.92 15.50
C ASP A 106 13.75 1.90 16.59
N ILE A 107 12.97 0.85 16.80
CA ILE A 107 13.30 -0.27 17.72
C ILE A 107 14.59 -0.96 17.27
N TYR A 108 14.80 -1.09 15.96
CA TYR A 108 15.98 -1.71 15.40
C TYR A 108 17.28 -0.95 15.76
N THR A 109 17.22 0.36 15.93
CA THR A 109 18.35 1.17 16.37
C THR A 109 18.78 0.82 17.79
N ASP A 110 17.82 0.67 18.70
CA ASP A 110 18.10 0.31 20.09
C ASP A 110 18.61 -1.12 20.22
N LEU A 111 18.04 -2.06 19.48
CA LEU A 111 18.53 -3.44 19.41
C LEU A 111 19.98 -3.50 18.93
N ARG A 112 20.35 -2.74 17.90
CA ARG A 112 21.73 -2.67 17.42
C ARG A 112 22.70 -2.16 18.49
N MET A 113 22.26 -1.23 19.35
CA MET A 113 23.07 -0.76 20.49
C MET A 113 23.22 -1.85 21.54
N ILE A 114 22.18 -2.63 21.83
CA ILE A 114 22.26 -3.77 22.74
C ILE A 114 23.27 -4.82 22.21
N TYR A 115 23.21 -5.16 20.91
CA TYR A 115 24.15 -6.11 20.29
C TYR A 115 25.58 -5.56 20.22
N GLU A 116 25.78 -4.25 20.04
CA GLU A 116 27.10 -3.63 20.14
C GLU A 116 27.71 -3.78 21.54
N LYS A 117 26.90 -3.60 22.60
CA LYS A 117 27.38 -3.61 23.98
C LYS A 117 27.49 -5.02 24.56
N LEU A 118 26.48 -5.86 24.37
CA LEU A 118 26.36 -7.18 25.00
C LEU A 118 26.67 -8.34 24.05
N GLY A 119 26.98 -8.08 22.80
CA GLY A 119 27.19 -9.11 21.78
C GLY A 119 28.31 -10.10 22.17
N VAL A 120 27.99 -11.38 22.07
CA VAL A 120 28.89 -12.50 22.36
C VAL A 120 29.36 -13.12 21.05
N ARG A 121 30.67 -13.35 20.94
CA ARG A 121 31.31 -13.94 19.75
C ARG A 121 32.56 -14.72 20.12
N TYR A 122 33.09 -15.49 19.20
CA TYR A 122 34.38 -16.15 19.37
C TYR A 122 35.55 -15.21 19.09
N CYS A 123 36.56 -15.23 19.93
CA CYS A 123 37.83 -14.53 19.66
C CYS A 123 38.51 -15.17 18.44
N PRO A 124 38.87 -14.38 17.40
CA PRO A 124 39.47 -14.93 16.19
C PRO A 124 40.87 -15.55 16.40
N HIS A 125 41.51 -15.23 17.52
CA HIS A 125 42.83 -15.72 17.82
C HIS A 125 42.84 -16.95 18.75
N CYS A 126 42.13 -16.92 19.88
CA CYS A 126 42.14 -18.01 20.85
C CYS A 126 40.88 -18.90 20.83
N GLY A 127 39.88 -18.59 20.01
CA GLY A 127 38.63 -19.35 19.86
C GLY A 127 37.73 -19.37 21.09
N LYS A 128 38.06 -18.64 22.16
CA LYS A 128 37.19 -18.56 23.36
C LYS A 128 36.06 -17.55 23.13
N LEU A 129 34.94 -17.83 23.79
CA LEU A 129 33.80 -16.94 23.79
C LEU A 129 34.13 -15.63 24.52
N ILE A 130 33.80 -14.47 23.93
CA ILE A 130 34.00 -13.14 24.51
C ILE A 130 32.70 -12.34 24.40
N CYS A 131 32.37 -11.62 25.48
CA CYS A 131 31.33 -10.60 25.46
C CYS A 131 31.96 -9.23 25.20
N ASN A 132 31.34 -8.41 24.36
CA ASN A 132 31.87 -7.08 24.07
C ASN A 132 31.97 -6.21 25.34
N ALA A 133 31.06 -6.36 26.31
CA ALA A 133 31.06 -5.63 27.58
C ALA A 133 32.31 -5.93 28.45
N ASP A 134 32.90 -7.10 28.30
CA ASP A 134 34.06 -7.54 29.10
C ASP A 134 35.40 -7.17 28.45
N CYS A 135 35.38 -6.63 27.23
CA CYS A 135 36.59 -6.28 26.48
C CYS A 135 37.06 -4.86 26.85
N LYS A 136 38.37 -4.72 27.05
CA LYS A 136 38.98 -3.38 27.20
C LYS A 136 38.99 -2.67 25.85
N GLU A 137 38.51 -1.43 25.81
CA GLU A 137 38.50 -0.60 24.61
C GLU A 137 39.65 0.40 24.59
N GLU A 138 40.23 0.69 23.43
CA GLU A 138 41.23 1.72 23.18
C GLU A 138 40.86 2.49 21.91
N THR A 139 40.76 3.80 22.03
CA THR A 139 40.55 4.70 20.89
C THR A 139 41.87 5.28 20.41
N LYS A 140 42.19 5.08 19.13
CA LYS A 140 43.37 5.71 18.48
C LYS A 140 42.95 6.65 17.38
N LYS A 141 43.52 7.84 17.37
CA LYS A 141 43.39 8.78 16.28
C LYS A 141 44.46 8.48 15.24
N LEU A 142 44.10 8.10 14.04
CA LEU A 142 44.97 7.90 12.90
C LEU A 142 44.53 8.87 11.79
N HIS A 143 45.44 9.82 11.47
CA HIS A 143 45.16 10.94 10.57
C HIS A 143 43.97 11.79 11.06
N GLN A 144 42.86 11.84 10.33
CA GLN A 144 41.67 12.59 10.73
C GLN A 144 40.57 11.69 11.33
N ASP A 145 40.74 10.33 11.29
CA ASP A 145 39.75 9.35 11.72
C ASP A 145 40.07 8.77 13.10
N PHE A 146 39.03 8.38 13.82
CA PHE A 146 39.11 7.70 15.11
C PHE A 146 38.83 6.21 14.91
N TYR A 147 39.75 5.35 15.31
CA TYR A 147 39.63 3.91 15.30
C TYR A 147 39.49 3.38 16.72
N VAL A 148 38.50 2.55 16.97
CA VAL A 148 38.25 1.93 18.27
C VAL A 148 38.60 0.46 18.18
N TYR A 149 39.49 0.05 19.04
CA TYR A 149 39.99 -1.31 19.16
C TYR A 149 39.49 -1.94 20.45
N MET A 150 39.34 -3.27 20.44
CA MET A 150 38.98 -4.08 21.60
C MET A 150 40.06 -5.11 21.85
N TYR A 151 40.26 -5.46 23.10
CA TYR A 151 41.27 -6.46 23.50
C TYR A 151 40.55 -7.68 24.09
N CYS A 152 40.90 -8.88 23.60
CA CYS A 152 40.32 -10.13 24.13
C CYS A 152 40.72 -10.27 25.61
N PRO A 153 39.77 -10.49 26.54
CA PRO A 153 40.07 -10.62 27.97
C PRO A 153 40.87 -11.88 28.31
N HIS A 154 40.88 -12.89 27.39
CA HIS A 154 41.58 -14.15 27.61
C HIS A 154 43.03 -14.16 27.07
N CYS A 155 43.28 -13.57 25.91
CA CYS A 155 44.57 -13.68 25.23
C CYS A 155 45.19 -12.33 24.87
N GLY A 156 44.54 -11.20 25.18
CA GLY A 156 45.04 -9.88 24.88
C GLY A 156 45.08 -9.51 23.36
N TYR A 157 44.52 -10.38 22.49
CA TYR A 157 44.52 -10.12 21.04
C TYR A 157 43.74 -8.84 20.74
N LYS A 158 44.37 -7.97 19.96
CA LYS A 158 43.78 -6.69 19.50
C LYS A 158 42.90 -6.95 18.27
N MET A 159 41.68 -6.49 18.31
CA MET A 159 40.70 -6.58 17.20
C MET A 159 39.94 -5.27 17.04
N ASP A 160 39.37 -5.05 15.87
CA ASP A 160 38.50 -3.90 15.63
C ASP A 160 37.19 -4.05 16.40
N LYS A 161 36.69 -2.92 16.91
CA LYS A 161 35.37 -2.89 17.56
C LYS A 161 34.28 -3.07 16.54
N ILE A 162 33.38 -4.01 16.83
CA ILE A 162 32.15 -4.14 16.06
C ILE A 162 31.15 -3.10 16.58
N THR A 163 30.94 -2.04 15.78
CA THR A 163 30.06 -0.95 16.11
C THR A 163 28.63 -1.23 15.63
N ARG A 164 27.66 -0.42 16.06
CA ARG A 164 26.24 -0.52 15.63
C ARG A 164 26.04 -0.56 14.12
N SER A 165 26.97 0.00 13.32
CA SER A 165 26.88 -0.03 11.85
C SER A 165 27.00 -1.45 11.29
N TYR A 166 27.76 -2.33 11.93
CA TYR A 166 27.87 -3.74 11.54
C TYR A 166 26.57 -4.53 11.72
N PHE A 167 25.68 -4.08 12.58
CA PHE A 167 24.35 -4.68 12.79
C PHE A 167 23.26 -4.04 11.94
N SER A 168 23.61 -3.22 10.95
CA SER A 168 22.65 -2.57 10.04
C SER A 168 22.76 -3.15 8.64
N PHE A 169 21.70 -3.69 8.13
CA PHE A 169 21.62 -4.11 6.72
C PHE A 169 21.54 -2.94 5.73
N ASN A 170 21.50 -1.69 6.21
CA ASN A 170 21.49 -0.45 5.40
C ASN A 170 22.86 0.22 5.30
N THR A 171 23.88 -0.33 5.97
CA THR A 171 25.27 0.16 5.91
C THR A 171 26.14 -0.81 5.12
N ASN A 172 27.24 -0.31 4.55
CA ASN A 172 28.17 -1.16 3.79
C ASN A 172 28.86 -2.19 4.69
N GLU A 173 29.15 -1.83 5.95
CA GLU A 173 29.81 -2.69 6.91
C GLU A 173 28.92 -3.83 7.40
N GLY A 174 27.59 -3.59 7.52
CA GLY A 174 26.65 -4.53 8.09
C GLY A 174 25.91 -5.37 7.05
N ALA A 175 25.71 -4.86 5.84
CA ALA A 175 24.94 -5.53 4.81
C ALA A 175 25.62 -6.79 4.27
N CYS A 176 24.84 -7.81 3.94
CA CYS A 176 25.31 -8.94 3.15
C CYS A 176 25.86 -8.43 1.80
N PRO A 177 27.09 -8.75 1.40
CA PRO A 177 27.70 -8.22 0.18
C PRO A 177 26.96 -8.66 -1.09
N THR A 178 26.37 -9.85 -1.11
CA THR A 178 25.67 -10.40 -2.28
C THR A 178 24.34 -9.73 -2.53
N CYS A 179 23.47 -9.61 -1.54
CA CYS A 179 22.17 -8.98 -1.68
C CYS A 179 22.13 -7.50 -1.25
N GLN A 180 23.25 -6.96 -0.80
CA GLN A 180 23.37 -5.58 -0.31
C GLN A 180 22.29 -5.21 0.71
N GLY A 181 21.94 -6.14 1.62
CA GLY A 181 20.96 -5.94 2.66
C GLY A 181 19.49 -6.12 2.24
N LEU A 182 19.21 -6.62 1.03
CA LEU A 182 17.85 -6.88 0.58
C LEU A 182 17.30 -8.23 1.05
N GLY A 183 18.16 -9.21 1.35
CA GLY A 183 17.80 -10.57 1.73
C GLY A 183 17.41 -11.49 0.57
N HIS A 184 17.23 -10.92 -0.62
CA HIS A 184 16.87 -11.63 -1.85
C HIS A 184 17.61 -11.03 -3.04
N ILE A 185 17.70 -11.79 -4.12
CA ILE A 185 18.31 -11.38 -5.39
C ILE A 185 17.36 -11.72 -6.53
N HIS A 186 17.51 -10.98 -7.63
CA HIS A 186 16.85 -11.33 -8.87
C HIS A 186 17.72 -12.33 -9.63
N THR A 187 17.10 -13.34 -10.23
CA THR A 187 17.75 -14.28 -11.14
C THR A 187 16.95 -14.40 -12.43
N ILE A 188 17.61 -14.81 -13.52
CA ILE A 188 16.96 -14.99 -14.80
C ILE A 188 16.40 -16.42 -14.89
N LYS A 189 15.10 -16.54 -15.20
CA LYS A 189 14.45 -17.82 -15.53
C LYS A 189 14.87 -18.27 -16.92
N LYS A 190 15.92 -19.06 -16.98
CA LYS A 190 16.55 -19.48 -18.23
C LYS A 190 15.54 -20.16 -19.18
N GLU A 191 14.66 -21.00 -18.66
CA GLU A 191 13.64 -21.74 -19.40
C GLU A 191 12.57 -20.83 -20.06
N ASN A 192 12.34 -19.64 -19.50
CA ASN A 192 11.40 -18.67 -20.07
C ASN A 192 12.07 -17.75 -21.10
N VAL A 193 13.39 -17.59 -21.04
CA VAL A 193 14.16 -16.76 -21.95
C VAL A 193 14.56 -17.53 -23.20
N ILE A 194 14.89 -18.81 -23.06
CA ILE A 194 15.47 -19.64 -24.12
C ILE A 194 14.89 -21.06 -24.12
N ASP A 195 14.60 -21.59 -25.33
CA ASP A 195 14.35 -23.00 -25.57
C ASP A 195 15.60 -23.63 -26.21
N GLU A 196 16.40 -24.35 -25.41
CA GLU A 196 17.66 -24.94 -25.87
C GLU A 196 17.48 -26.06 -26.89
N ARG A 197 16.26 -26.55 -27.13
CA ARG A 197 15.93 -27.58 -28.11
C ARG A 197 15.82 -27.02 -29.53
N LEU A 198 15.63 -25.72 -29.66
CA LEU A 198 15.47 -25.00 -30.91
C LEU A 198 16.80 -24.37 -31.37
N SER A 199 16.92 -24.11 -32.67
CA SER A 199 17.99 -23.27 -33.21
C SER A 199 17.68 -21.78 -33.04
N LEU A 200 18.67 -20.92 -33.20
CA LEU A 200 18.50 -19.46 -33.17
C LEU A 200 17.49 -19.00 -34.22
N GLU A 201 17.51 -19.60 -35.38
CA GLU A 201 16.65 -19.33 -36.53
C GLU A 201 15.21 -19.77 -36.28
N ASP A 202 15.01 -20.87 -35.57
CA ASP A 202 13.70 -21.41 -35.19
C ASP A 202 13.06 -20.69 -33.99
N GLY A 203 13.68 -19.62 -33.50
CA GLY A 203 13.13 -18.79 -32.41
C GLY A 203 13.44 -19.31 -31.02
N ALA A 204 14.60 -19.93 -30.81
CA ALA A 204 15.05 -20.37 -29.50
C ALA A 204 15.02 -19.26 -28.43
N ILE A 205 15.20 -17.98 -28.79
CA ILE A 205 15.17 -16.85 -27.88
C ILE A 205 13.73 -16.31 -27.80
N ARG A 206 13.02 -16.66 -26.75
CA ARG A 206 11.62 -16.29 -26.54
C ARG A 206 11.42 -14.81 -26.21
N TYR A 207 12.45 -14.16 -25.70
CA TYR A 207 12.42 -12.76 -25.27
C TYR A 207 12.43 -11.75 -26.42
N PHE A 208 12.99 -12.09 -27.58
CA PHE A 208 13.09 -11.17 -28.70
C PHE A 208 11.88 -11.25 -29.63
N GLU A 209 11.26 -10.11 -29.95
CA GLU A 209 10.28 -10.02 -31.03
C GLU A 209 10.93 -10.39 -32.39
N LYS A 210 10.13 -10.94 -33.33
CA LYS A 210 10.66 -11.54 -34.60
C LYS A 210 11.68 -10.68 -35.34
N GLN A 211 11.40 -9.39 -35.57
CA GLN A 211 12.30 -8.48 -36.27
C GLN A 211 13.57 -8.18 -35.46
N TYR A 212 13.44 -7.97 -34.17
CA TYR A 212 14.56 -7.71 -33.29
C TYR A 212 15.43 -8.95 -33.10
N ASN A 213 14.85 -10.14 -33.10
CA ASN A 213 15.58 -11.42 -33.07
C ASN A 213 16.55 -11.57 -34.26
N GLN A 214 16.08 -11.37 -35.49
CA GLN A 214 16.92 -11.44 -36.70
C GLN A 214 18.10 -10.45 -36.62
N TYR A 215 17.87 -9.24 -36.17
CA TYR A 215 18.91 -8.24 -35.99
C TYR A 215 19.98 -8.69 -35.00
N GLN A 216 19.55 -9.18 -33.81
CA GLN A 216 20.46 -9.65 -32.76
C GLN A 216 21.25 -10.89 -33.19
N ILE A 217 20.64 -11.84 -33.91
CA ILE A 217 21.30 -13.02 -34.45
C ILE A 217 22.39 -12.58 -35.46
N SER A 218 22.12 -11.56 -36.28
CA SER A 218 23.12 -11.05 -37.26
C SER A 218 24.36 -10.47 -36.57
N ILE A 219 24.17 -9.77 -35.42
CA ILE A 219 25.29 -9.26 -34.62
C ILE A 219 26.06 -10.41 -33.96
N LEU A 220 25.36 -11.40 -33.41
CA LEU A 220 25.94 -12.57 -32.80
C LEU A 220 26.81 -13.38 -33.79
N TYR A 221 26.34 -13.57 -35.04
CA TYR A 221 27.09 -14.26 -36.05
C TYR A 221 28.35 -13.49 -36.45
N LYS A 222 28.31 -12.17 -36.55
CA LYS A 222 29.51 -11.34 -36.74
C LYS A 222 30.47 -11.45 -35.53
N ALA A 223 29.96 -11.60 -34.30
CA ALA A 223 30.84 -11.86 -33.17
C ALA A 223 31.58 -13.19 -33.31
N TYR A 224 30.88 -14.26 -33.69
CA TYR A 224 31.53 -15.55 -33.95
C TYR A 224 32.59 -15.46 -35.05
N GLN A 225 32.28 -14.76 -36.13
CA GLN A 225 33.24 -14.53 -37.22
C GLN A 225 34.49 -13.76 -36.77
N HIS A 226 34.29 -12.74 -35.91
CA HIS A 226 35.39 -11.94 -35.37
C HIS A 226 36.37 -12.78 -34.53
N TYR A 227 35.89 -13.77 -33.77
CA TYR A 227 36.72 -14.70 -33.02
C TYR A 227 37.07 -16.00 -33.75
N HIS A 228 36.81 -16.06 -35.03
CA HIS A 228 37.04 -17.24 -35.87
C HIS A 228 36.34 -18.51 -35.37
N ILE A 229 35.15 -18.33 -34.76
CA ILE A 229 34.27 -19.40 -34.27
C ILE A 229 33.28 -19.78 -35.37
N PRO A 230 33.06 -21.08 -35.65
CA PRO A 230 32.03 -21.49 -36.58
C PRO A 230 30.63 -20.96 -36.20
N THR A 231 29.88 -20.43 -37.16
CA THR A 231 28.51 -19.97 -36.91
C THR A 231 27.55 -21.17 -36.78
N PRO A 232 26.78 -21.28 -35.71
CA PRO A 232 25.88 -22.42 -35.48
C PRO A 232 24.55 -22.28 -36.24
N GLN A 233 24.56 -22.38 -37.57
CA GLN A 233 23.36 -22.29 -38.39
C GLN A 233 22.50 -23.55 -38.26
N ASN A 234 21.20 -23.36 -37.96
CA ASN A 234 20.22 -24.44 -37.77
C ASN A 234 20.63 -25.52 -36.73
N ILE A 235 21.47 -25.17 -35.76
CA ILE A 235 21.91 -26.08 -34.70
C ILE A 235 21.19 -25.71 -33.42
N PRO A 236 20.53 -26.70 -32.72
CA PRO A 236 19.94 -26.45 -31.41
C PRO A 236 20.95 -25.89 -30.41
N ILE A 237 20.53 -24.94 -29.57
CA ILE A 237 21.44 -24.29 -28.59
C ILE A 237 22.13 -25.33 -27.71
N LYS A 238 21.43 -26.41 -27.36
CA LYS A 238 21.99 -27.49 -26.55
C LYS A 238 23.28 -28.08 -27.15
N GLN A 239 23.38 -28.11 -28.46
CA GLN A 239 24.54 -28.69 -29.23
C GLN A 239 25.64 -27.66 -29.52
N MET A 240 25.45 -26.38 -29.22
CA MET A 240 26.45 -25.34 -29.35
C MET A 240 27.62 -25.59 -28.40
N SER A 241 28.83 -25.21 -28.81
CA SER A 241 30.02 -25.27 -27.97
C SER A 241 29.94 -24.29 -26.79
N ASP A 242 30.69 -24.53 -25.70
CA ASP A 242 30.67 -23.71 -24.51
C ASP A 242 31.01 -22.25 -24.81
N ILE A 243 31.95 -22.00 -25.73
CA ILE A 243 32.33 -20.62 -26.11
C ILE A 243 31.23 -19.93 -26.92
N GLN A 244 30.51 -20.68 -27.78
CA GLN A 244 29.34 -20.13 -28.49
C GLN A 244 28.24 -19.77 -27.53
N LYS A 245 27.97 -20.61 -26.54
CA LYS A 245 27.01 -20.35 -25.45
C LYS A 245 27.43 -19.17 -24.59
N ALA A 246 28.74 -19.08 -24.24
CA ALA A 246 29.23 -17.95 -23.42
C ALA A 246 29.00 -16.61 -24.13
N ILE A 247 29.32 -16.52 -25.45
CA ILE A 247 29.03 -15.29 -26.21
C ILE A 247 27.51 -15.03 -26.32
N LEU A 248 26.70 -16.06 -26.56
CA LEU A 248 25.25 -15.92 -26.63
C LEU A 248 24.63 -15.39 -25.33
N PHE A 249 25.01 -15.97 -24.19
CA PHE A 249 24.43 -15.63 -22.93
C PHE A 249 25.01 -14.37 -22.27
N GLU A 250 26.36 -14.27 -22.29
CA GLU A 250 27.10 -13.27 -21.51
C GLU A 250 27.73 -12.17 -22.38
N GLY A 251 27.78 -12.37 -23.73
CA GLY A 251 28.34 -11.42 -24.69
C GLY A 251 29.84 -11.57 -24.93
N VAL A 252 30.33 -10.71 -25.80
CA VAL A 252 31.75 -10.74 -26.25
C VAL A 252 32.75 -10.25 -25.20
N ASP A 253 32.27 -9.54 -24.18
CA ASP A 253 33.11 -8.99 -23.11
C ASP A 253 33.24 -9.93 -21.90
N CYS A 254 32.66 -11.15 -21.95
CA CYS A 254 32.67 -12.09 -20.82
C CYS A 254 34.07 -12.67 -20.57
N LYS A 255 34.23 -13.16 -19.33
CA LYS A 255 35.51 -13.71 -18.85
C LYS A 255 35.99 -14.88 -19.71
N SER A 256 35.13 -15.79 -20.06
CA SER A 256 35.42 -17.00 -20.85
C SER A 256 35.99 -16.67 -22.25
N VAL A 257 35.49 -15.59 -22.89
CA VAL A 257 36.00 -15.14 -24.19
C VAL A 257 37.37 -14.50 -24.04
N LYS A 258 37.57 -13.64 -23.02
CA LYS A 258 38.88 -12.98 -22.77
C LYS A 258 39.98 -13.96 -22.43
N GLU A 259 39.67 -15.00 -21.67
CA GLU A 259 40.62 -16.06 -21.30
C GLU A 259 40.98 -16.94 -22.50
N LYS A 260 40.02 -17.24 -23.38
CA LYS A 260 40.24 -18.12 -24.53
C LYS A 260 40.89 -17.40 -25.71
N TYR A 261 40.65 -16.09 -25.84
CA TYR A 261 41.14 -15.27 -26.93
C TYR A 261 41.85 -14.01 -26.43
N PRO A 262 42.96 -14.12 -25.67
CA PRO A 262 43.61 -12.97 -25.03
C PRO A 262 44.19 -11.97 -26.02
N ASP A 263 44.59 -12.46 -27.22
CA ASP A 263 45.23 -11.64 -28.25
C ASP A 263 44.24 -10.97 -29.20
N ILE A 264 42.93 -11.29 -29.11
CA ILE A 264 41.90 -10.72 -30.00
C ILE A 264 41.12 -9.65 -29.20
N LEU A 265 41.25 -8.39 -29.65
CA LEU A 265 40.50 -7.30 -29.04
C LEU A 265 39.01 -7.45 -29.33
N PRO A 266 38.10 -7.18 -28.33
CA PRO A 266 36.65 -7.23 -28.55
C PRO A 266 36.20 -6.28 -29.67
N PRO A 267 35.13 -6.63 -30.40
CA PRO A 267 34.56 -5.77 -31.44
C PRO A 267 34.12 -4.42 -30.86
N LYS A 268 34.42 -3.31 -31.57
CA LYS A 268 34.16 -1.96 -31.06
C LYS A 268 32.68 -1.53 -31.14
N ASN A 269 31.94 -2.06 -32.11
CA ASN A 269 30.55 -1.69 -32.36
C ASN A 269 29.72 -2.88 -32.88
N THR A 270 28.42 -2.73 -32.98
CA THR A 270 27.48 -3.76 -33.43
C THR A 270 27.70 -4.18 -34.87
N THR A 271 28.18 -3.28 -35.72
CA THR A 271 28.49 -3.62 -37.13
C THR A 271 29.68 -4.57 -37.25
N GLN A 272 30.57 -4.57 -36.27
CA GLN A 272 31.71 -5.45 -36.13
C GLN A 272 31.44 -6.71 -35.29
N GLY A 273 30.21 -6.84 -34.74
CA GLY A 273 29.83 -7.98 -33.90
C GLY A 273 29.93 -7.75 -32.40
N LYS A 274 29.88 -6.51 -31.91
CA LYS A 274 29.79 -6.25 -30.48
C LYS A 274 28.40 -6.71 -29.99
N PHE A 275 28.31 -7.99 -29.68
CA PHE A 275 27.11 -8.60 -29.09
C PHE A 275 27.19 -8.53 -27.57
N GLU A 276 26.18 -7.92 -26.98
CA GLU A 276 26.13 -7.62 -25.53
C GLU A 276 25.86 -8.87 -24.69
N GLY A 277 25.18 -9.88 -25.24
CA GLY A 277 24.72 -11.07 -24.54
C GLY A 277 23.27 -10.94 -24.07
N ILE A 278 22.55 -12.05 -24.00
CA ILE A 278 21.13 -12.07 -23.62
C ILE A 278 20.95 -11.62 -22.17
N TYR A 279 21.78 -12.11 -21.25
CA TYR A 279 21.70 -11.78 -19.83
C TYR A 279 22.01 -10.30 -19.56
N PRO A 280 23.10 -9.71 -20.05
CA PRO A 280 23.33 -8.27 -19.92
C PRO A 280 22.22 -7.40 -20.51
N ILE A 281 21.63 -7.77 -21.65
CA ILE A 281 20.48 -7.06 -22.23
C ILE A 281 19.28 -7.07 -21.28
N LEU A 282 18.95 -8.23 -20.69
CA LEU A 282 17.86 -8.36 -19.72
C LEU A 282 18.12 -7.53 -18.47
N TRP A 283 19.33 -7.63 -17.89
CA TRP A 283 19.71 -6.85 -16.70
C TRP A 283 19.69 -5.35 -16.96
N ARG A 284 20.19 -4.88 -18.11
CA ARG A 284 20.12 -3.47 -18.49
C ARG A 284 18.67 -2.99 -18.58
N ARG A 285 17.78 -3.77 -19.21
CA ARG A 285 16.36 -3.43 -19.31
C ARG A 285 15.65 -3.42 -17.95
N LEU A 286 16.03 -4.29 -17.03
CA LEU A 286 15.52 -4.26 -15.66
C LEU A 286 16.00 -2.99 -14.93
N ALA A 287 17.27 -2.61 -15.10
CA ALA A 287 17.83 -1.39 -14.54
C ALA A 287 17.16 -0.12 -15.11
N ASP A 288 16.94 -0.04 -16.42
CA ASP A 288 16.24 1.05 -17.12
C ASP A 288 14.80 1.26 -16.58
N LYS A 289 14.19 0.20 -16.03
CA LYS A 289 12.86 0.23 -15.39
C LYS A 289 12.91 0.33 -13.86
N ASN A 290 14.05 0.72 -13.29
CA ASN A 290 14.24 0.82 -11.84
C ASN A 290 13.86 -0.47 -11.08
N GLY A 291 14.10 -1.63 -11.67
CA GLY A 291 13.78 -2.94 -11.06
C GLY A 291 12.29 -3.33 -11.11
N ASP A 292 11.45 -2.62 -11.86
CA ASP A 292 10.02 -2.97 -11.98
C ASP A 292 9.83 -4.19 -12.89
N LEU A 293 9.45 -5.31 -12.29
CA LEU A 293 9.23 -6.60 -12.95
C LEU A 293 7.92 -6.71 -13.73
N LYS A 294 7.00 -5.72 -13.69
CA LYS A 294 5.66 -5.83 -14.29
C LYS A 294 5.64 -6.29 -15.76
N GLN A 295 6.65 -5.95 -16.51
CA GLN A 295 6.79 -6.33 -17.93
C GLN A 295 7.87 -7.37 -18.17
N LEU A 296 8.69 -7.69 -17.18
CA LEU A 296 9.82 -8.60 -17.24
C LEU A 296 9.70 -9.78 -16.28
N GLY A 297 8.60 -9.86 -15.49
CA GLY A 297 8.40 -10.88 -14.46
C GLY A 297 8.39 -12.31 -14.96
N ASP A 298 8.02 -12.52 -16.23
CA ASP A 298 8.09 -13.84 -16.86
C ASP A 298 9.54 -14.31 -17.04
N TYR A 299 10.49 -13.39 -17.14
CA TYR A 299 11.91 -13.68 -17.41
C TYR A 299 12.79 -13.62 -16.16
N PHE A 300 12.29 -13.06 -15.05
CA PHE A 300 13.02 -12.98 -13.80
C PHE A 300 12.26 -13.65 -12.67
N GLU A 301 13.00 -14.19 -11.72
CA GLU A 301 12.47 -14.61 -10.43
C GLU A 301 13.23 -13.93 -9.30
N VAL A 302 12.55 -13.81 -8.16
CA VAL A 302 13.16 -13.33 -6.93
C VAL A 302 13.41 -14.55 -6.07
N ILE A 303 14.69 -14.83 -5.81
CA ILE A 303 15.10 -15.93 -4.93
C ILE A 303 15.69 -15.39 -3.65
N GLU A 304 15.65 -16.19 -2.61
CA GLU A 304 16.35 -15.90 -1.37
C GLU A 304 17.86 -15.79 -1.63
N CYS A 305 18.53 -14.89 -0.95
CA CYS A 305 19.96 -14.71 -1.13
C CYS A 305 20.72 -15.98 -0.72
N PRO A 306 21.54 -16.59 -1.58
CA PRO A 306 22.23 -17.83 -1.28
C PRO A 306 23.26 -17.73 -0.15
N ASP A 307 23.76 -16.51 0.14
CA ASP A 307 24.79 -16.31 1.16
C ASP A 307 24.21 -16.02 2.55
N CYS A 308 23.20 -15.15 2.62
CA CYS A 308 22.65 -14.77 3.92
C CYS A 308 21.28 -15.40 4.23
N HIS A 309 20.72 -16.20 3.32
CA HIS A 309 19.46 -16.91 3.52
C HIS A 309 18.36 -15.99 4.09
N GLY A 310 18.16 -14.83 3.47
CA GLY A 310 17.17 -13.84 3.90
C GLY A 310 17.56 -12.96 5.09
N GLU A 311 18.62 -13.27 5.83
CA GLU A 311 19.03 -12.59 7.08
C GLU A 311 19.59 -11.17 6.87
N ARG A 312 19.93 -10.77 5.63
CA ARG A 312 20.36 -9.43 5.19
C ARG A 312 21.71 -8.95 5.71
N LEU A 313 22.22 -9.49 6.81
CA LEU A 313 23.48 -9.09 7.43
C LEU A 313 24.67 -9.85 6.85
N ASN A 314 25.88 -9.27 7.01
CA ASN A 314 27.13 -9.93 6.69
C ASN A 314 27.38 -11.16 7.59
N ASP A 315 28.33 -11.98 7.22
CA ASP A 315 28.63 -13.25 7.93
C ASP A 315 29.04 -13.04 9.38
N LEU A 316 29.85 -12.00 9.67
CA LEU A 316 30.32 -11.72 11.02
C LEU A 316 29.15 -11.31 11.95
N SER A 317 28.33 -10.36 11.51
CA SER A 317 27.29 -9.75 12.35
C SER A 317 26.12 -10.72 12.63
N ARG A 318 25.79 -11.57 11.66
CA ARG A 318 24.67 -12.52 11.80
C ARG A 318 24.93 -13.64 12.80
N HIS A 319 26.19 -13.92 13.16
CA HIS A 319 26.57 -14.95 14.12
C HIS A 319 26.80 -14.45 15.54
N ILE A 320 26.72 -13.14 15.78
CA ILE A 320 26.83 -12.56 17.12
C ILE A 320 25.49 -12.74 17.84
N THR A 321 25.57 -13.19 19.10
CA THR A 321 24.39 -13.49 19.92
C THR A 321 24.31 -12.60 21.16
N VAL A 322 23.09 -12.35 21.63
CA VAL A 322 22.77 -11.83 22.97
C VAL A 322 21.78 -12.81 23.58
N MET A 323 22.07 -13.35 24.76
CA MET A 323 21.27 -14.45 25.36
C MET A 323 21.06 -15.64 24.39
N ASN A 324 22.11 -16.03 23.67
CA ASN A 324 22.09 -17.09 22.65
C ASN A 324 21.13 -16.83 21.47
N THR A 325 20.56 -15.63 21.35
CA THR A 325 19.69 -15.22 20.23
C THR A 325 20.47 -14.36 19.26
N ARG A 326 20.44 -14.67 17.96
CA ARG A 326 21.05 -13.86 16.91
C ARG A 326 20.10 -12.71 16.53
N LEU A 327 20.66 -11.57 16.09
CA LEU A 327 19.82 -10.44 15.68
C LEU A 327 18.86 -10.77 14.53
N PRO A 328 19.24 -11.57 13.50
CA PRO A 328 18.28 -12.01 12.48
C PRO A 328 17.11 -12.82 13.06
N GLU A 329 17.34 -13.70 14.02
CA GLU A 329 16.29 -14.48 14.69
C GLU A 329 15.35 -13.56 15.47
N LEU A 330 15.92 -12.61 16.21
CA LEU A 330 15.14 -11.62 16.97
C LEU A 330 14.25 -10.76 16.07
N ASN A 331 14.70 -10.47 14.85
CA ASN A 331 13.90 -9.73 13.88
C ASN A 331 12.65 -10.46 13.38
N GLU A 332 12.60 -11.79 13.51
CA GLU A 332 11.41 -12.60 13.19
C GLU A 332 10.44 -12.73 14.38
N PHE A 333 10.83 -12.25 15.57
CA PHE A 333 9.90 -12.22 16.69
C PHE A 333 8.77 -11.22 16.44
N SER A 334 7.56 -11.59 16.88
CA SER A 334 6.46 -10.62 17.02
C SER A 334 6.83 -9.56 18.08
N LEU A 335 6.20 -8.41 18.02
CA LEU A 335 6.43 -7.36 19.02
C LEU A 335 6.11 -7.84 20.43
N GLU A 336 5.10 -8.71 20.60
CA GLU A 336 4.76 -9.33 21.87
C GLU A 336 5.86 -10.27 22.35
N HIS A 337 6.40 -11.10 21.47
CA HIS A 337 7.50 -12.01 21.80
C HIS A 337 8.78 -11.23 22.10
N LEU A 338 9.04 -10.13 21.37
CA LEU A 338 10.16 -9.23 21.66
C LEU A 338 10.07 -8.63 23.07
N LEU A 339 8.87 -8.23 23.51
CA LEU A 339 8.68 -7.68 24.85
C LEU A 339 9.03 -8.70 25.94
N ASN A 340 8.64 -9.96 25.75
CA ASN A 340 9.00 -11.04 26.65
C ASN A 340 10.53 -11.27 26.68
N TRP A 341 11.16 -11.32 25.51
CA TRP A 341 12.61 -11.47 25.41
C TRP A 341 13.38 -10.32 26.09
N ILE A 342 12.91 -9.07 25.98
CA ILE A 342 13.48 -7.91 26.69
C ILE A 342 13.33 -8.05 28.22
N SER A 343 12.19 -8.54 28.69
CA SER A 343 11.98 -8.81 30.11
C SER A 343 12.95 -9.88 30.64
N ASP A 344 13.13 -10.95 29.87
CA ASP A 344 14.10 -12.00 30.18
C ASP A 344 15.55 -11.46 30.16
N LEU A 345 15.89 -10.59 29.22
CA LEU A 345 17.19 -9.94 29.15
C LEU A 345 17.51 -9.19 30.45
N LYS A 346 16.56 -8.38 30.97
CA LYS A 346 16.72 -7.64 32.22
C LYS A 346 17.06 -8.54 33.41
N THR A 347 16.47 -9.73 33.47
CA THR A 347 16.63 -10.66 34.59
C THR A 347 17.92 -11.48 34.52
N ASN A 348 18.45 -11.71 33.30
CA ASN A 348 19.58 -12.63 33.06
C ASN A 348 20.93 -11.93 32.89
N ILE A 349 21.00 -10.60 32.81
CA ILE A 349 22.26 -9.85 32.71
C ILE A 349 22.71 -9.31 34.05
N THR A 350 24.03 -9.08 34.20
CA THR A 350 24.61 -8.50 35.41
C THR A 350 24.21 -7.04 35.59
N THR A 351 24.25 -6.51 36.82
CA THR A 351 23.99 -5.09 37.09
C THR A 351 24.89 -4.16 36.29
N GLN A 352 26.16 -4.55 36.08
CA GLN A 352 27.09 -3.79 35.26
C GLN A 352 26.69 -3.78 33.80
N GLN A 353 26.33 -4.93 33.24
CA GLN A 353 25.84 -5.04 31.85
C GLN A 353 24.54 -4.26 31.66
N LEU A 354 23.63 -4.35 32.64
CA LEU A 354 22.39 -3.58 32.61
C LEU A 354 22.65 -2.08 32.52
N SER A 355 23.64 -1.54 33.27
CA SER A 355 23.97 -0.12 33.22
C SER A 355 24.39 0.40 31.83
N PHE A 356 24.88 -0.48 30.94
CA PHE A 356 25.26 -0.13 29.57
C PHE A 356 24.08 -0.09 28.60
N VAL A 357 22.98 -0.75 28.90
CA VAL A 357 21.86 -0.95 27.96
C VAL A 357 20.50 -0.57 28.51
N ASN A 358 20.41 -0.14 29.76
CA ASN A 358 19.14 0.15 30.45
C ASN A 358 18.27 1.16 29.69
N ASP A 359 18.85 2.24 29.18
CA ASP A 359 18.10 3.28 28.46
C ASP A 359 17.48 2.74 27.17
N TYR A 360 18.23 1.92 26.42
CA TYR A 360 17.73 1.26 25.19
C TYR A 360 16.61 0.26 25.50
N ILE A 361 16.73 -0.50 26.59
CA ILE A 361 15.72 -1.42 27.06
C ILE A 361 14.41 -0.69 27.39
N ILE A 362 14.49 0.40 28.17
CA ILE A 362 13.30 1.20 28.53
C ILE A 362 12.65 1.79 27.27
N ASP A 363 13.47 2.24 26.32
CA ASP A 363 12.98 2.80 25.07
C ASP A 363 12.25 1.75 24.22
N ILE A 364 12.83 0.55 24.06
CA ILE A 364 12.19 -0.58 23.37
C ILE A 364 10.87 -0.95 24.06
N GLU A 365 10.85 -1.14 25.38
CA GLU A 365 9.63 -1.47 26.14
C GLU A 365 8.53 -0.43 25.91
N THR A 366 8.89 0.84 25.93
CA THR A 366 7.98 1.95 25.69
C THR A 366 7.41 1.92 24.28
N LYS A 367 8.29 1.82 23.26
CA LYS A 367 7.90 1.75 21.85
C LYS A 367 7.03 0.53 21.57
N VAL A 368 7.49 -0.67 21.95
CA VAL A 368 6.77 -1.93 21.72
C VAL A 368 5.38 -1.92 22.38
N SER A 369 5.29 -1.46 23.64
CA SER A 369 4.00 -1.37 24.34
C SER A 369 2.98 -0.48 23.61
N ARG A 370 3.44 0.59 22.93
CA ARG A 370 2.56 1.45 22.12
C ARG A 370 2.06 0.74 20.88
N TYR A 371 2.93 0.03 20.16
CA TYR A 371 2.54 -0.74 18.98
C TYR A 371 1.56 -1.87 19.34
N ILE A 372 1.74 -2.53 20.46
CA ILE A 372 0.78 -3.53 20.98
C ILE A 372 -0.57 -2.88 21.25
N LYS A 373 -0.60 -1.70 21.89
CA LYS A 373 -1.84 -0.97 22.18
C LYS A 373 -2.65 -0.56 20.95
N VAL A 374 -2.00 -0.36 19.79
CA VAL A 374 -2.69 -0.09 18.52
C VAL A 374 -3.04 -1.36 17.74
N GLY A 375 -2.96 -2.54 18.36
CA GLY A 375 -3.28 -3.83 17.74
C GLY A 375 -2.23 -4.31 16.73
N LEU A 376 -0.96 -3.92 16.86
CA LEU A 376 0.15 -4.33 15.98
C LEU A 376 1.12 -5.32 16.64
N GLY A 377 0.75 -5.90 17.79
CA GLY A 377 1.59 -6.80 18.55
C GLY A 377 2.08 -8.05 17.79
N TYR A 378 1.29 -8.50 16.82
CA TYR A 378 1.61 -9.65 15.95
C TYR A 378 2.65 -9.34 14.86
N LEU A 379 2.97 -8.08 14.57
CA LEU A 379 3.94 -7.74 13.53
C LEU A 379 5.35 -8.10 13.95
N THR A 380 6.13 -8.63 13.01
CA THR A 380 7.56 -8.89 13.20
C THR A 380 8.39 -7.68 12.80
N LEU A 381 9.56 -7.50 13.41
CA LEU A 381 10.46 -6.38 13.10
C LEU A 381 10.96 -6.44 11.64
N ASN A 382 11.11 -7.63 11.07
CA ASN A 382 11.55 -7.85 9.69
C ASN A 382 10.44 -7.63 8.65
N ARG A 383 9.18 -7.49 9.06
CA ARG A 383 8.06 -7.24 8.14
C ARG A 383 8.32 -5.99 7.31
N LYS A 384 8.33 -6.14 5.99
CA LYS A 384 8.54 -5.02 5.05
C LYS A 384 7.37 -4.05 5.08
N ILE A 385 7.63 -2.76 5.18
CA ILE A 385 6.59 -1.71 5.17
C ILE A 385 5.73 -1.78 3.90
N THR A 386 6.32 -2.16 2.77
CA THR A 386 5.61 -2.31 1.50
C THR A 386 4.59 -3.46 1.46
N THR A 387 4.59 -4.34 2.47
CA THR A 387 3.67 -5.48 2.61
C THR A 387 2.59 -5.25 3.67
N LEU A 388 2.63 -4.10 4.35
CA LEU A 388 1.60 -3.72 5.31
C LEU A 388 0.34 -3.23 4.59
N SER A 389 -0.81 -3.52 5.17
CA SER A 389 -2.07 -2.90 4.77
C SER A 389 -2.06 -1.40 5.05
N GLY A 390 -2.96 -0.64 4.42
CA GLY A 390 -3.09 0.81 4.67
C GLY A 390 -3.34 1.12 6.14
N GLY A 391 -4.22 0.37 6.78
CA GLY A 391 -4.53 0.52 8.22
C GLY A 391 -3.36 0.16 9.13
N GLU A 392 -2.61 -0.94 8.84
CA GLU A 392 -1.41 -1.29 9.60
C GLU A 392 -0.35 -0.19 9.55
N LEU A 393 -0.10 0.36 8.36
CA LEU A 393 0.86 1.45 8.18
C LEU A 393 0.44 2.73 8.89
N GLN A 394 -0.85 3.08 8.83
CA GLN A 394 -1.41 4.23 9.51
C GLN A 394 -1.27 4.10 11.04
N ARG A 395 -1.63 2.94 11.61
CA ARG A 395 -1.46 2.66 13.04
C ARG A 395 0.00 2.66 13.47
N LEU A 396 0.90 2.15 12.63
CA LEU A 396 2.33 2.21 12.89
C LEU A 396 2.83 3.66 13.01
N ARG A 397 2.37 4.56 12.14
CA ARG A 397 2.66 5.99 12.19
C ARG A 397 2.03 6.66 13.41
N LEU A 398 0.77 6.34 13.71
CA LEU A 398 0.08 6.86 14.89
C LEU A 398 0.85 6.52 16.16
N ALA A 399 1.24 5.26 16.34
CA ALA A 399 2.03 4.84 17.50
C ALA A 399 3.39 5.57 17.60
N ALA A 400 4.04 5.85 16.46
CA ALA A 400 5.27 6.64 16.42
C ALA A 400 5.04 8.10 16.85
N THR A 401 3.89 8.70 16.52
CA THR A 401 3.57 10.09 16.93
C THR A 401 3.32 10.22 18.43
N LEU A 402 2.94 9.14 19.11
CA LEU A 402 2.74 9.12 20.57
C LEU A 402 4.04 9.33 21.38
N ASP A 403 5.21 9.22 20.75
CA ASP A 403 6.49 9.59 21.38
C ASP A 403 6.66 11.10 21.57
N SER A 404 5.97 11.87 20.76
CA SER A 404 5.99 13.31 20.84
C SER A 404 5.22 13.75 22.09
N LYS A 405 5.94 14.36 23.04
CA LYS A 405 5.32 15.07 24.20
C LYS A 405 4.85 16.46 23.78
N LEU A 406 4.62 16.68 22.50
CA LEU A 406 4.13 17.94 21.97
C LEU A 406 2.66 18.11 22.36
N SER A 407 2.31 19.30 22.79
CA SER A 407 0.95 19.73 23.12
C SER A 407 0.54 20.91 22.25
N GLY A 408 -0.77 21.11 22.14
CA GLY A 408 -1.31 22.20 21.31
C GLY A 408 -1.24 21.93 19.81
N ILE A 409 -1.16 20.66 19.40
CA ILE A 409 -1.14 20.23 18.00
C ILE A 409 -2.54 19.78 17.58
N ILE A 410 -2.86 19.97 16.30
CA ILE A 410 -4.03 19.38 15.66
C ILE A 410 -3.61 18.07 14.99
N TYR A 411 -4.13 16.93 15.47
CA TYR A 411 -3.99 15.64 14.81
C TYR A 411 -5.21 15.39 13.93
N ILE A 412 -5.00 15.18 12.65
CA ILE A 412 -6.04 14.82 11.68
C ILE A 412 -5.83 13.37 11.27
N LEU A 413 -6.79 12.51 11.54
CA LEU A 413 -6.75 11.09 11.22
C LEU A 413 -7.85 10.76 10.21
N ASP A 414 -7.47 10.07 9.14
CA ASP A 414 -8.40 9.65 8.08
C ASP A 414 -8.67 8.15 8.22
N GLU A 415 -9.87 7.79 8.67
CA GLU A 415 -10.35 6.42 8.88
C GLU A 415 -9.37 5.52 9.67
N PRO A 416 -8.97 5.89 10.89
CA PRO A 416 -7.98 5.14 11.65
C PRO A 416 -8.45 3.74 12.10
N THR A 417 -9.76 3.44 12.06
CA THR A 417 -10.32 2.10 12.36
C THR A 417 -10.34 1.17 11.15
N ALA A 418 -9.96 1.65 9.97
CA ALA A 418 -10.00 0.85 8.75
C ALA A 418 -9.21 -0.47 8.90
N GLY A 419 -9.86 -1.61 8.60
CA GLY A 419 -9.28 -2.94 8.73
C GLY A 419 -9.04 -3.40 10.18
N LEU A 420 -9.64 -2.74 11.16
CA LEU A 420 -9.63 -3.17 12.55
C LEU A 420 -10.81 -4.10 12.87
N HIS A 421 -10.50 -5.15 13.60
CA HIS A 421 -11.55 -5.87 14.30
C HIS A 421 -12.07 -5.00 15.46
N PRO A 422 -13.39 -5.03 15.81
CA PRO A 422 -13.95 -4.23 16.90
C PRO A 422 -13.21 -4.36 18.26
N LYS A 423 -12.60 -5.52 18.53
CA LYS A 423 -11.72 -5.73 19.69
C LYS A 423 -10.57 -4.71 19.73
N ASP A 424 -9.98 -4.41 18.57
CA ASP A 424 -8.78 -3.58 18.45
C ASP A 424 -9.13 -2.07 18.43
N THR A 425 -10.35 -1.71 18.01
CA THR A 425 -10.88 -0.33 18.00
C THR A 425 -10.81 0.33 19.38
N TYR A 426 -11.11 -0.43 20.46
CA TYR A 426 -11.05 0.09 21.81
C TYR A 426 -9.65 0.57 22.24
N GLY A 427 -8.61 -0.15 21.82
CA GLY A 427 -7.22 0.27 22.07
C GLY A 427 -6.88 1.58 21.35
N LEU A 428 -7.36 1.74 20.13
CA LEU A 428 -7.20 2.98 19.35
C LEU A 428 -7.91 4.15 20.02
N ILE A 429 -9.15 3.99 20.44
CA ILE A 429 -9.92 5.04 21.13
C ILE A 429 -9.19 5.57 22.38
N LYS A 430 -8.62 4.67 23.18
CA LYS A 430 -7.79 5.08 24.33
C LYS A 430 -6.63 5.96 23.95
N ILE A 431 -5.99 5.67 22.83
CA ILE A 431 -4.87 6.44 22.32
C ILE A 431 -5.32 7.83 21.88
N LEU A 432 -6.45 7.92 21.16
CA LEU A 432 -7.02 9.20 20.75
C LEU A 432 -7.37 10.07 21.96
N LYS A 433 -7.97 9.50 22.99
CA LYS A 433 -8.26 10.20 24.25
C LYS A 433 -6.99 10.64 24.99
N ASN A 434 -5.95 9.82 25.04
CA ASN A 434 -4.67 10.21 25.63
C ASN A 434 -4.03 11.41 24.89
N LEU A 435 -4.15 11.49 23.55
CA LEU A 435 -3.69 12.66 22.80
C LEU A 435 -4.44 13.93 23.20
N VAL A 436 -5.75 13.82 23.44
CA VAL A 436 -6.59 14.92 23.94
C VAL A 436 -6.15 15.34 25.34
N GLU A 437 -5.92 14.39 26.25
CA GLU A 437 -5.46 14.65 27.61
C GLU A 437 -4.09 15.36 27.65
N LEU A 438 -3.24 15.15 26.66
CA LEU A 438 -1.97 15.88 26.47
C LEU A 438 -2.18 17.32 25.99
N GLY A 439 -3.40 17.80 25.80
CA GLY A 439 -3.74 19.15 25.36
C GLY A 439 -3.70 19.32 23.84
N ASN A 440 -3.97 18.27 23.08
CA ASN A 440 -4.06 18.30 21.62
C ASN A 440 -5.52 18.26 21.15
N SER A 441 -5.76 18.79 19.95
CA SER A 441 -7.05 18.64 19.26
C SER A 441 -6.97 17.43 18.32
N VAL A 442 -7.89 16.48 18.45
CA VAL A 442 -7.89 15.25 17.65
C VAL A 442 -9.13 15.25 16.75
N LEU A 443 -8.92 15.44 15.47
CA LEU A 443 -9.96 15.49 14.43
C LEU A 443 -9.91 14.19 13.63
N VAL A 444 -11.00 13.42 13.65
CA VAL A 444 -11.04 12.08 13.04
C VAL A 444 -12.14 12.03 11.99
N ILE A 445 -11.80 11.60 10.79
CA ILE A 445 -12.81 11.23 9.77
C ILE A 445 -13.15 9.77 10.04
N GLU A 446 -14.40 9.49 10.42
CA GLU A 446 -14.78 8.14 10.81
C GLU A 446 -16.26 7.82 10.56
N HIS A 447 -16.52 6.52 10.42
CA HIS A 447 -17.85 5.93 10.30
C HIS A 447 -18.10 4.84 11.36
N ASP A 448 -17.09 4.49 12.14
CA ASP A 448 -17.20 3.50 13.22
C ASP A 448 -18.05 4.04 14.36
N VAL A 449 -19.06 3.24 14.75
CA VAL A 449 -20.06 3.63 15.78
C VAL A 449 -19.42 3.77 17.16
N ASP A 450 -18.42 2.94 17.48
CA ASP A 450 -17.79 2.96 18.79
C ASP A 450 -16.90 4.21 18.94
N VAL A 451 -16.22 4.64 17.85
CA VAL A 451 -15.48 5.92 17.85
C VAL A 451 -16.42 7.11 17.97
N MET A 452 -17.56 7.10 17.26
CA MET A 452 -18.56 8.16 17.34
C MET A 452 -19.17 8.28 18.75
N LYS A 453 -19.48 7.15 19.42
CA LYS A 453 -19.99 7.14 20.79
C LYS A 453 -19.02 7.75 21.82
N GLU A 454 -17.74 7.63 21.56
CA GLU A 454 -16.68 8.10 22.46
C GLU A 454 -16.16 9.51 22.10
N ALA A 455 -16.71 10.13 21.05
CA ALA A 455 -16.38 11.48 20.63
C ALA A 455 -16.98 12.53 21.58
N ASP A 456 -16.22 13.61 21.81
CA ASP A 456 -16.70 14.78 22.56
C ASP A 456 -17.62 15.65 21.69
N TYR A 457 -17.36 15.68 20.37
CA TYR A 457 -18.09 16.47 19.39
C TYR A 457 -18.15 15.76 18.04
N ILE A 458 -19.26 15.84 17.34
CA ILE A 458 -19.47 15.21 16.04
C ILE A 458 -19.90 16.26 15.03
N ILE A 459 -19.33 16.22 13.83
CA ILE A 459 -19.70 17.07 12.69
C ILE A 459 -20.12 16.13 11.56
N ASP A 460 -21.39 16.18 11.18
CA ASP A 460 -21.97 15.38 10.10
C ASP A 460 -22.06 16.21 8.81
N MET A 461 -21.38 15.72 7.77
CA MET A 461 -21.29 16.39 6.47
C MET A 461 -22.16 15.71 5.43
N GLY A 462 -22.88 16.51 4.65
CA GLY A 462 -23.82 16.02 3.66
C GLY A 462 -24.46 17.14 2.85
N PRO A 463 -25.78 17.02 2.54
CA PRO A 463 -26.65 15.85 2.80
C PRO A 463 -26.39 14.67 1.84
N GLY A 464 -25.70 14.89 0.72
CA GLY A 464 -25.38 13.88 -0.27
C GLY A 464 -23.88 13.77 -0.54
N SER A 465 -23.53 13.19 -1.69
CA SER A 465 -22.16 13.04 -2.18
C SER A 465 -21.89 13.99 -3.36
N GLY A 466 -20.62 14.32 -3.61
CA GLY A 466 -20.22 15.20 -4.70
C GLY A 466 -20.92 16.56 -4.63
N LYS A 467 -21.56 17.00 -5.74
CA LYS A 467 -22.28 18.28 -5.78
C LYS A 467 -23.47 18.40 -4.83
N TYR A 468 -24.01 17.27 -4.38
CA TYR A 468 -25.09 17.22 -3.39
C TYR A 468 -24.59 17.17 -1.94
N GLY A 469 -23.28 17.10 -1.75
CA GLY A 469 -22.58 17.21 -0.47
C GLY A 469 -22.08 18.64 -0.22
N GLY A 470 -21.03 18.74 0.60
CA GLY A 470 -20.31 19.97 0.85
C GLY A 470 -20.98 20.93 1.83
N GLU A 471 -21.93 20.45 2.62
CA GLU A 471 -22.63 21.22 3.67
C GLU A 471 -22.49 20.53 5.03
N ILE A 472 -22.65 21.27 6.12
CA ILE A 472 -22.75 20.72 7.47
C ILE A 472 -24.24 20.46 7.74
N VAL A 473 -24.59 19.19 7.96
CA VAL A 473 -25.98 18.76 8.22
C VAL A 473 -26.30 18.85 9.70
N ALA A 474 -25.34 18.46 10.54
CA ALA A 474 -25.46 18.54 11.99
C ALA A 474 -24.07 18.73 12.61
N ASP A 475 -24.03 19.41 13.76
CA ASP A 475 -22.85 19.53 14.60
C ASP A 475 -23.27 19.58 16.07
N GLY A 476 -22.50 18.93 16.95
CA GLY A 476 -22.82 18.86 18.37
C GLY A 476 -22.38 17.54 19.03
N THR A 477 -23.00 17.22 20.15
CA THR A 477 -22.84 15.95 20.84
C THR A 477 -23.58 14.81 20.13
N MET A 478 -23.28 13.55 20.47
CA MET A 478 -24.01 12.38 19.97
C MET A 478 -25.52 12.52 20.16
N GLU A 479 -25.96 13.02 21.33
CA GLU A 479 -27.39 13.19 21.66
C GLU A 479 -28.06 14.23 20.71
N GLU A 480 -27.36 15.31 20.39
CA GLU A 480 -27.83 16.36 19.47
C GLU A 480 -27.89 15.84 18.04
N LEU A 481 -26.89 15.07 17.61
CA LEU A 481 -26.86 14.42 16.29
C LEU A 481 -28.09 13.50 16.10
N LEU A 482 -28.40 12.64 17.09
CA LEU A 482 -29.50 11.68 17.01
C LEU A 482 -30.88 12.34 16.91
N GLN A 483 -31.01 13.60 17.29
CA GLN A 483 -32.26 14.38 17.09
C GLN A 483 -32.43 14.92 15.68
N ASN A 484 -31.36 14.95 14.87
CA ASN A 484 -31.42 15.51 13.53
C ASN A 484 -31.93 14.49 12.51
N LYS A 485 -33.17 14.67 12.05
CA LYS A 485 -33.82 13.78 11.07
C LYS A 485 -33.24 13.87 9.65
N GLN A 486 -32.44 14.90 9.34
CA GLN A 486 -31.84 15.06 8.02
C GLN A 486 -30.48 14.33 7.94
N SER A 487 -29.88 13.98 9.07
CA SER A 487 -28.64 13.23 9.14
C SER A 487 -28.87 11.77 8.78
N TYR A 488 -28.21 11.29 7.75
CA TYR A 488 -28.18 9.86 7.41
C TYR A 488 -27.43 9.05 8.48
N THR A 489 -26.41 9.63 9.09
CA THR A 489 -25.67 9.02 10.20
C THR A 489 -26.60 8.80 11.40
N ALA A 490 -27.41 9.81 11.78
CA ALA A 490 -28.37 9.67 12.86
C ALA A 490 -29.45 8.60 12.56
N GLN A 491 -29.98 8.59 11.34
CA GLN A 491 -30.96 7.59 10.92
C GLN A 491 -30.38 6.16 11.01
N TYR A 492 -29.13 5.98 10.64
CA TYR A 492 -28.45 4.68 10.74
C TYR A 492 -28.24 4.27 12.19
N LEU A 493 -27.73 5.17 13.04
CA LEU A 493 -27.48 4.90 14.46
C LEU A 493 -28.76 4.56 15.26
N LEU A 494 -29.91 5.02 14.80
CA LEU A 494 -31.22 4.71 15.38
C LEU A 494 -31.86 3.43 14.83
N LYS A 495 -31.30 2.86 13.73
CA LYS A 495 -31.84 1.66 13.10
C LYS A 495 -31.37 0.42 13.84
N GLU A 496 -32.31 -0.39 14.31
CA GLU A 496 -31.98 -1.73 14.81
C GLU A 496 -31.60 -2.65 13.65
N GLU A 497 -30.40 -3.18 13.68
CA GLU A 497 -29.92 -4.16 12.70
C GLU A 497 -30.24 -5.58 13.19
N THR A 498 -31.02 -6.31 12.41
CA THR A 498 -31.36 -7.70 12.68
C THR A 498 -30.61 -8.64 11.76
N ILE A 499 -30.22 -9.81 12.26
CA ILE A 499 -29.64 -10.86 11.43
C ILE A 499 -30.76 -11.59 10.73
N PRO A 500 -30.64 -11.83 9.39
CA PRO A 500 -31.63 -12.64 8.65
C PRO A 500 -31.74 -14.05 9.25
N THR A 501 -32.94 -14.65 9.11
CA THR A 501 -33.17 -16.05 9.52
C THR A 501 -33.13 -17.02 8.34
N HIS A 502 -33.04 -16.53 7.12
CA HIS A 502 -32.96 -17.31 5.89
C HIS A 502 -31.71 -16.91 5.11
N PHE A 503 -30.92 -17.90 4.77
CA PHE A 503 -29.66 -17.78 4.03
C PHE A 503 -29.76 -18.62 2.76
N ARG A 504 -28.94 -18.27 1.73
CA ARG A 504 -28.84 -19.06 0.50
C ARG A 504 -28.19 -20.39 0.82
N GLU A 505 -28.81 -21.48 0.40
CA GLU A 505 -28.24 -22.82 0.51
C GLU A 505 -27.36 -23.11 -0.71
N SER A 506 -26.17 -23.64 -0.44
CA SER A 506 -25.25 -24.10 -1.47
C SER A 506 -25.07 -25.61 -1.39
N HIS A 507 -25.16 -26.27 -2.54
CA HIS A 507 -24.91 -27.71 -2.67
C HIS A 507 -23.46 -28.02 -3.14
N GLN A 508 -22.67 -27.00 -3.40
CA GLN A 508 -21.28 -27.11 -3.86
C GLN A 508 -20.39 -26.29 -2.96
N ALA A 509 -19.16 -26.78 -2.75
CA ALA A 509 -18.19 -26.08 -1.93
C ALA A 509 -16.78 -26.16 -2.54
N ILE A 510 -15.95 -25.17 -2.21
CA ILE A 510 -14.50 -25.25 -2.38
C ILE A 510 -13.96 -25.87 -1.11
N ALA A 511 -13.24 -27.00 -1.21
CA ALA A 511 -12.57 -27.59 -0.07
C ALA A 511 -11.08 -27.24 -0.09
N ILE A 512 -10.56 -26.72 1.01
CA ILE A 512 -9.15 -26.50 1.26
C ILE A 512 -8.72 -27.49 2.34
N GLU A 513 -7.67 -28.27 2.11
CA GLU A 513 -7.19 -29.27 3.05
C GLU A 513 -5.74 -29.00 3.45
N ASN A 514 -5.48 -29.11 4.77
CA ASN A 514 -4.14 -29.08 5.37
C ASN A 514 -3.34 -27.82 4.99
N ALA A 515 -3.96 -26.65 4.96
CA ALA A 515 -3.29 -25.38 4.67
C ALA A 515 -2.35 -24.99 5.83
N CYS A 516 -1.04 -25.00 5.56
CA CYS A 516 0.02 -24.62 6.48
C CYS A 516 0.88 -23.55 5.82
N MET A 517 0.49 -22.30 5.93
CA MET A 517 1.25 -21.19 5.38
C MET A 517 1.31 -20.02 6.36
N PHE A 518 2.49 -19.47 6.58
CA PHE A 518 2.73 -18.42 7.60
C PHE A 518 2.22 -18.88 8.97
N ASN A 519 1.23 -18.15 9.54
CA ASN A 519 0.64 -18.48 10.83
C ASN A 519 -0.51 -19.51 10.77
N LEU A 520 -0.92 -19.99 9.58
CA LEU A 520 -1.98 -20.99 9.47
C LEU A 520 -1.56 -22.36 10.04
N LYS A 521 -2.38 -22.91 10.93
CA LYS A 521 -2.12 -24.14 11.68
C LYS A 521 -2.88 -25.33 11.13
N ASN A 522 -2.47 -25.83 9.96
CA ASN A 522 -3.05 -27.02 9.32
C ASN A 522 -4.58 -26.91 9.15
N ILE A 523 -5.03 -25.81 8.53
CA ILE A 523 -6.45 -25.51 8.35
C ILE A 523 -7.05 -26.39 7.26
N SER A 524 -8.21 -27.00 7.57
CA SER A 524 -9.12 -27.59 6.59
C SER A 524 -10.48 -26.92 6.70
N VAL A 525 -11.03 -26.44 5.57
CA VAL A 525 -12.26 -25.65 5.54
C VAL A 525 -13.06 -25.89 4.27
N HIS A 526 -14.40 -25.83 4.37
CA HIS A 526 -15.33 -25.93 3.25
C HIS A 526 -16.02 -24.59 3.03
N ILE A 527 -15.77 -23.98 1.89
CA ILE A 527 -16.31 -22.66 1.53
C ILE A 527 -17.47 -22.90 0.55
N PRO A 528 -18.73 -22.63 0.94
CA PRO A 528 -19.87 -22.82 0.04
C PRO A 528 -19.79 -21.86 -1.14
N THR A 529 -20.32 -22.25 -2.29
CA THR A 529 -20.31 -21.47 -3.54
C THR A 529 -21.71 -20.94 -3.87
N ASN A 530 -21.83 -20.01 -4.84
CA ASN A 530 -23.07 -19.31 -5.19
C ASN A 530 -23.72 -18.59 -3.99
N CYS A 531 -22.92 -18.04 -3.11
CA CYS A 531 -23.35 -17.29 -1.94
C CYS A 531 -22.30 -16.25 -1.55
N LEU A 532 -22.63 -15.38 -0.58
CA LEU A 532 -21.72 -14.44 0.04
C LEU A 532 -21.09 -15.09 1.27
N VAL A 533 -19.77 -15.26 1.23
CA VAL A 533 -19.01 -15.83 2.34
C VAL A 533 -18.13 -14.73 2.97
N SER A 534 -18.29 -14.50 4.26
CA SER A 534 -17.40 -13.60 5.03
C SER A 534 -16.34 -14.38 5.77
N ILE A 535 -15.08 -13.97 5.58
CA ILE A 535 -13.93 -14.45 6.36
C ILE A 535 -13.60 -13.38 7.40
N THR A 536 -13.79 -13.69 8.67
CA THR A 536 -13.67 -12.74 9.77
C THR A 536 -12.67 -13.20 10.83
N GLY A 537 -12.46 -12.41 11.88
CA GLY A 537 -11.53 -12.68 12.98
C GLY A 537 -10.57 -11.53 13.28
N PRO A 538 -9.82 -11.57 14.38
CA PRO A 538 -8.88 -10.53 14.80
C PRO A 538 -7.84 -10.17 13.73
N SER A 539 -7.25 -8.97 13.83
CA SER A 539 -6.16 -8.56 12.95
C SER A 539 -4.97 -9.53 13.09
N GLY A 540 -4.40 -9.96 11.95
CA GLY A 540 -3.30 -10.93 11.95
C GLY A 540 -3.69 -12.40 12.19
N SER A 541 -4.97 -12.77 12.25
CA SER A 541 -5.42 -14.16 12.45
C SER A 541 -5.19 -15.09 11.25
N GLY A 542 -4.76 -14.55 10.09
CA GLY A 542 -4.46 -15.34 8.89
C GLY A 542 -5.52 -15.29 7.78
N LYS A 543 -6.54 -14.44 7.88
CA LYS A 543 -7.62 -14.28 6.89
C LYS A 543 -7.11 -14.08 5.47
N SER A 544 -6.35 -13.03 5.24
CA SER A 544 -5.80 -12.71 3.91
C SER A 544 -4.80 -13.78 3.44
N THR A 545 -4.10 -14.45 4.36
CA THR A 545 -3.25 -15.60 4.03
C THR A 545 -4.08 -16.75 3.47
N LEU A 546 -5.18 -17.12 4.13
CA LEU A 546 -6.04 -18.22 3.69
C LEU A 546 -6.61 -17.95 2.28
N ILE A 547 -7.08 -16.74 2.03
CA ILE A 547 -7.80 -16.39 0.79
C ILE A 547 -6.84 -16.00 -0.34
N PHE A 548 -5.88 -15.10 -0.12
CA PHE A 548 -5.05 -14.56 -1.21
C PHE A 548 -3.74 -15.32 -1.41
N GLU A 549 -3.19 -15.96 -0.38
CA GLU A 549 -1.95 -16.71 -0.52
C GLU A 549 -2.19 -18.22 -0.73
N VAL A 550 -3.19 -18.81 -0.06
CA VAL A 550 -3.49 -20.24 -0.19
C VAL A 550 -4.49 -20.49 -1.30
N LEU A 551 -5.72 -19.95 -1.21
CA LEU A 551 -6.79 -20.23 -2.17
C LEU A 551 -6.47 -19.66 -3.57
N ALA A 552 -6.19 -18.38 -3.69
CA ALA A 552 -5.96 -17.71 -4.99
C ALA A 552 -4.72 -18.27 -5.70
N LYS A 553 -3.63 -18.57 -4.97
CA LYS A 553 -2.37 -19.10 -5.52
C LYS A 553 -2.29 -20.63 -5.53
N ARG A 554 -3.34 -21.31 -5.12
CA ARG A 554 -3.45 -22.79 -5.08
C ARG A 554 -2.28 -23.47 -4.33
N LYS A 555 -1.95 -22.96 -3.14
CA LYS A 555 -0.81 -23.46 -2.33
C LYS A 555 -1.22 -24.46 -1.24
N ALA A 556 -2.28 -25.22 -1.45
CA ALA A 556 -2.72 -26.33 -0.63
C ALA A 556 -3.41 -27.36 -1.53
N ASN A 557 -3.90 -28.48 -0.96
CA ASN A 557 -4.81 -29.36 -1.66
C ASN A 557 -6.19 -28.69 -1.72
N ILE A 558 -6.60 -28.25 -2.92
CA ILE A 558 -7.83 -27.48 -3.12
C ILE A 558 -8.66 -28.17 -4.22
N SER A 559 -9.90 -28.44 -3.92
CA SER A 559 -10.90 -28.96 -4.87
C SER A 559 -12.09 -28.02 -5.00
N GLY A 560 -12.86 -28.13 -6.08
CA GLY A 560 -14.05 -27.30 -6.33
C GLY A 560 -13.77 -25.97 -7.03
N LEU A 561 -12.53 -25.69 -7.44
CA LEU A 561 -12.19 -24.49 -8.22
C LEU A 561 -12.46 -24.64 -9.72
N GLU A 562 -12.57 -25.85 -10.21
CA GLU A 562 -12.82 -26.20 -11.62
C GLU A 562 -14.19 -25.73 -12.13
N GLN A 563 -15.11 -25.40 -11.23
CA GLN A 563 -16.42 -24.85 -11.57
C GLN A 563 -16.40 -23.38 -11.99
N PHE A 564 -15.27 -22.67 -11.77
CA PHE A 564 -15.10 -21.27 -12.09
C PHE A 564 -14.19 -21.07 -13.30
N ASP A 565 -14.61 -20.19 -14.21
CA ASP A 565 -13.81 -19.81 -15.37
C ASP A 565 -12.61 -18.93 -14.97
N LYS A 566 -12.77 -18.12 -13.92
CA LYS A 566 -11.73 -17.20 -13.44
C LYS A 566 -11.88 -16.88 -11.95
N ILE A 567 -10.74 -16.70 -11.27
CA ILE A 567 -10.66 -16.08 -9.94
C ILE A 567 -10.33 -14.61 -10.14
N VAL A 568 -11.10 -13.73 -9.51
CA VAL A 568 -10.94 -12.26 -9.59
C VAL A 568 -10.55 -11.75 -8.21
N GLU A 569 -9.32 -11.27 -8.08
CA GLU A 569 -8.80 -10.71 -6.84
C GLU A 569 -8.98 -9.18 -6.79
N ILE A 570 -9.68 -8.70 -5.78
CA ILE A 570 -9.93 -7.26 -5.54
C ILE A 570 -9.30 -6.88 -4.21
N ASN A 571 -8.12 -6.29 -4.28
CA ASN A 571 -7.31 -5.88 -3.14
C ASN A 571 -7.11 -4.36 -3.09
N GLN A 572 -6.63 -3.84 -1.97
CA GLN A 572 -6.39 -2.40 -1.73
C GLN A 572 -5.16 -1.82 -2.43
N LEU A 573 -4.39 -2.63 -3.19
CA LEU A 573 -3.21 -2.16 -3.87
C LEU A 573 -3.53 -1.02 -4.85
N PRO A 574 -2.71 0.04 -4.93
CA PRO A 574 -2.92 1.15 -5.85
C PRO A 574 -3.03 0.69 -7.29
N LEU A 575 -3.96 1.27 -8.03
CA LEU A 575 -4.26 0.94 -9.42
C LEU A 575 -3.09 1.21 -10.38
N THR A 576 -2.37 2.29 -10.14
CA THR A 576 -1.26 2.73 -11.00
C THR A 576 -0.38 3.75 -10.29
N LYS A 577 0.89 3.82 -10.73
CA LYS A 577 1.83 4.90 -10.38
C LYS A 577 1.87 6.01 -11.45
N MET A 578 1.10 5.88 -12.53
CA MET A 578 1.13 6.82 -13.64
C MET A 578 0.29 8.06 -13.31
N LYS A 579 0.92 9.24 -13.28
CA LYS A 579 0.29 10.54 -12.95
C LYS A 579 -0.83 10.95 -13.93
N ARG A 580 -0.87 10.37 -15.14
CA ARG A 580 -1.84 10.68 -16.20
C ARG A 580 -3.06 9.75 -16.24
N SER A 581 -3.10 8.74 -15.38
CA SER A 581 -4.25 7.83 -15.31
C SER A 581 -5.35 8.46 -14.47
N ASN A 582 -6.59 8.45 -14.96
CA ASN A 582 -7.77 8.94 -14.27
C ASN A 582 -8.91 7.92 -14.34
N VAL A 583 -10.01 8.20 -13.64
CA VAL A 583 -11.20 7.35 -13.56
C VAL A 583 -11.72 6.97 -14.95
N ALA A 584 -11.90 7.95 -15.85
CA ALA A 584 -12.42 7.71 -17.20
C ALA A 584 -11.49 6.82 -18.05
N THR A 585 -10.15 6.97 -17.92
CA THR A 585 -9.20 6.14 -18.67
C THR A 585 -9.14 4.72 -18.15
N TYR A 586 -9.25 4.53 -16.85
CA TYR A 586 -9.19 3.21 -16.23
C TYR A 586 -10.45 2.37 -16.48
N SER A 587 -11.63 3.02 -16.41
CA SER A 587 -12.93 2.41 -16.70
C SER A 587 -13.22 2.28 -18.21
N GLU A 588 -12.28 2.69 -19.08
CA GLU A 588 -12.40 2.67 -20.54
C GLU A 588 -13.54 3.56 -21.11
N VAL A 589 -14.22 4.31 -20.28
CA VAL A 589 -15.21 5.30 -20.70
C VAL A 589 -14.57 6.33 -21.63
N TYR A 590 -13.34 6.74 -21.34
CA TYR A 590 -12.61 7.76 -22.09
C TYR A 590 -12.40 7.40 -23.57
N SER A 591 -12.20 6.14 -23.89
CA SER A 591 -12.05 5.69 -25.28
C SER A 591 -13.33 5.94 -26.09
N GLU A 592 -14.49 5.66 -25.51
CA GLU A 592 -15.78 5.94 -26.15
C GLU A 592 -16.07 7.46 -26.23
N MET A 593 -15.75 8.21 -25.17
CA MET A 593 -15.89 9.67 -25.17
C MET A 593 -15.10 10.29 -26.35
N ARG A 594 -13.82 9.94 -26.51
CA ARG A 594 -12.98 10.43 -27.63
C ARG A 594 -13.60 10.13 -29.00
N ASN A 595 -14.22 8.96 -29.16
CA ASN A 595 -14.90 8.57 -30.38
C ASN A 595 -16.15 9.44 -30.65
N VAL A 596 -16.89 9.80 -29.60
CA VAL A 596 -18.06 10.70 -29.71
C VAL A 596 -17.63 12.10 -30.11
N PHE A 597 -16.61 12.68 -29.47
CA PHE A 597 -16.10 14.00 -29.82
C PHE A 597 -15.56 14.06 -31.25
N ALA A 598 -14.86 13.04 -31.72
CA ALA A 598 -14.37 12.94 -33.10
C ALA A 598 -15.49 12.87 -34.16
N LYS A 599 -16.69 12.43 -33.79
CA LYS A 599 -17.86 12.40 -34.68
C LYS A 599 -18.61 13.74 -34.84
N THR A 600 -18.31 14.73 -34.01
CA THR A 600 -18.95 16.05 -34.08
C THR A 600 -18.67 16.73 -35.43
N LYS A 601 -19.58 17.61 -35.86
CA LYS A 601 -19.45 18.31 -37.15
C LYS A 601 -18.15 19.13 -37.24
N LEU A 602 -17.81 19.86 -36.19
CA LEU A 602 -16.61 20.70 -36.15
C LEU A 602 -15.31 19.87 -36.14
N ALA A 603 -15.26 18.74 -35.38
CA ALA A 603 -14.11 17.86 -35.38
C ALA A 603 -13.85 17.26 -36.78
N LYS A 604 -14.91 16.89 -37.51
CA LYS A 604 -14.81 16.36 -38.88
C LYS A 604 -14.30 17.43 -39.85
N SER A 605 -14.79 18.70 -39.75
CA SER A 605 -14.30 19.78 -40.62
C SER A 605 -12.83 20.12 -40.39
N GLU A 606 -12.37 20.05 -39.12
CA GLU A 606 -10.98 20.26 -38.71
C GLU A 606 -10.09 19.01 -38.86
N LYS A 607 -10.63 17.90 -39.41
CA LYS A 607 -9.97 16.60 -39.57
C LYS A 607 -9.35 16.05 -38.27
N LEU A 608 -10.02 16.30 -37.10
CA LEU A 608 -9.58 15.83 -35.79
C LEU A 608 -10.11 14.43 -35.54
N SER A 609 -9.23 13.45 -35.50
CA SER A 609 -9.56 12.07 -35.11
C SER A 609 -9.55 11.90 -33.59
N ALA A 610 -10.06 10.78 -33.07
CA ALA A 610 -10.14 10.48 -31.64
C ALA A 610 -8.80 10.62 -30.88
N LYS A 611 -7.65 10.49 -31.55
CA LYS A 611 -6.33 10.65 -30.95
C LYS A 611 -6.08 12.08 -30.42
N TYR A 612 -6.66 13.10 -31.06
CA TYR A 612 -6.44 14.49 -30.66
C TYR A 612 -7.21 14.88 -29.39
N PHE A 613 -8.24 14.11 -29.04
CA PHE A 613 -8.98 14.25 -27.78
C PHE A 613 -8.34 13.44 -26.62
N SER A 614 -7.04 13.17 -26.71
CA SER A 614 -6.29 12.49 -25.67
C SER A 614 -5.25 13.43 -25.06
N PHE A 615 -5.31 13.60 -23.74
CA PHE A 615 -4.28 14.34 -22.99
C PHE A 615 -2.93 13.60 -22.91
N ASN A 616 -2.87 12.33 -23.37
CA ASN A 616 -1.64 11.54 -23.44
C ASN A 616 -0.93 11.65 -24.79
N THR A 617 -1.58 12.18 -25.82
CA THR A 617 -1.07 12.16 -27.19
C THR A 617 -0.70 13.56 -27.66
N ALA A 618 0.50 13.72 -28.24
CA ALA A 618 0.94 14.97 -28.84
C ALA A 618 -0.02 15.46 -29.94
N GLY A 619 -0.16 16.78 -30.08
CA GLY A 619 -1.02 17.43 -31.07
C GLY A 619 -2.43 17.77 -30.57
N GLY A 620 -2.91 17.15 -29.49
CA GLY A 620 -4.16 17.53 -28.82
C GLY A 620 -3.95 18.05 -27.40
N ARG A 621 -2.97 17.47 -26.70
CA ARG A 621 -2.58 17.87 -25.35
C ARG A 621 -1.85 19.21 -25.32
N CYS A 622 -1.85 19.87 -24.19
CA CYS A 622 -0.96 20.99 -23.92
C CYS A 622 0.49 20.49 -23.86
N GLU A 623 1.36 20.99 -24.69
CA GLU A 623 2.75 20.52 -24.76
C GLU A 623 3.62 21.07 -23.62
N ASN A 624 3.24 22.17 -22.97
CA ASN A 624 3.99 22.73 -21.84
C ASN A 624 3.91 21.85 -20.59
N CYS A 625 2.72 21.35 -20.23
CA CYS A 625 2.51 20.43 -19.11
C CYS A 625 2.36 18.96 -19.56
N GLU A 626 2.52 18.70 -20.84
CA GLU A 626 2.33 17.40 -21.47
C GLU A 626 1.01 16.70 -21.08
N GLY A 627 -0.06 17.48 -20.92
CA GLY A 627 -1.39 16.99 -20.59
C GLY A 627 -1.65 16.76 -19.10
N LEU A 628 -0.75 17.18 -18.20
CA LEU A 628 -0.95 17.05 -16.75
C LEU A 628 -1.86 18.14 -16.17
N GLY A 629 -1.92 19.31 -16.79
CA GLY A 629 -2.64 20.50 -16.29
C GLY A 629 -1.83 21.31 -15.28
N TYR A 630 -0.75 20.77 -14.74
CA TYR A 630 0.14 21.43 -13.79
C TYR A 630 1.62 21.19 -14.12
N VAL A 631 2.49 22.00 -13.56
CA VAL A 631 3.96 21.82 -13.59
C VAL A 631 4.43 21.57 -12.16
N GLU A 632 5.36 20.64 -11.96
CA GLU A 632 5.93 20.34 -10.65
C GLU A 632 7.19 21.18 -10.42
N ASN A 633 7.23 21.90 -9.31
CA ASN A 633 8.44 22.53 -8.81
C ASN A 633 9.09 21.62 -7.76
N ASN A 634 10.32 21.20 -8.04
CA ASN A 634 11.11 20.40 -7.09
C ASN A 634 11.59 21.30 -5.95
N MET A 635 11.16 21.00 -4.74
CA MET A 635 11.68 21.61 -3.53
C MET A 635 12.70 20.64 -2.88
N LEU A 636 13.94 21.11 -2.68
CA LEU A 636 15.07 20.29 -2.19
C LEU A 636 14.82 19.64 -0.81
N PHE A 637 13.96 20.22 0.02
CA PHE A 637 13.71 19.78 1.41
C PHE A 637 12.24 19.55 1.76
N PHE A 638 11.31 19.78 0.82
CA PHE A 638 9.87 19.66 1.03
C PHE A 638 9.24 18.85 -0.12
N ALA A 639 7.99 18.43 0.08
CA ALA A 639 7.22 17.79 -0.99
C ALA A 639 7.12 18.72 -2.21
N ASN A 640 7.25 18.16 -3.41
CA ASN A 640 7.14 18.91 -4.66
C ASN A 640 5.80 19.62 -4.73
N THR A 641 5.81 20.92 -5.01
CA THR A 641 4.58 21.70 -5.20
C THR A 641 4.11 21.62 -6.64
N LYS A 642 2.79 21.45 -6.81
CA LYS A 642 2.12 21.50 -8.12
C LYS A 642 1.63 22.92 -8.37
N VAL A 643 2.06 23.50 -9.47
CA VAL A 643 1.61 24.83 -9.92
C VAL A 643 0.79 24.66 -11.18
N VAL A 644 -0.38 25.29 -11.24
CA VAL A 644 -1.25 25.28 -12.43
C VAL A 644 -0.45 25.68 -13.68
N CYS A 645 -0.59 24.93 -14.76
CA CYS A 645 0.14 25.21 -15.99
C CYS A 645 -0.17 26.60 -16.54
N PRO A 646 0.82 27.49 -16.72
CA PRO A 646 0.56 28.88 -17.15
C PRO A 646 0.09 29.00 -18.61
N VAL A 647 0.21 27.92 -19.39
CA VAL A 647 -0.19 27.92 -20.81
C VAL A 647 -1.63 27.42 -20.99
N CYS A 648 -2.01 26.34 -20.37
CA CYS A 648 -3.36 25.79 -20.51
C CYS A 648 -4.26 26.05 -19.30
N HIS A 649 -3.78 26.74 -18.29
CA HIS A 649 -4.53 27.09 -17.08
C HIS A 649 -5.30 25.92 -16.45
N GLY A 650 -4.67 24.74 -16.42
CA GLY A 650 -5.27 23.51 -15.88
C GLY A 650 -6.07 22.67 -16.89
N HIS A 651 -6.36 23.19 -18.08
CA HIS A 651 -7.27 22.52 -19.04
C HIS A 651 -6.67 21.30 -19.76
N GLN A 652 -5.37 21.00 -19.63
CA GLN A 652 -4.69 19.79 -20.16
C GLN A 652 -4.58 19.73 -21.69
N PHE A 653 -5.44 20.43 -22.45
CA PHE A 653 -5.56 20.40 -23.91
C PHE A 653 -5.15 21.72 -24.56
N GLN A 654 -4.91 21.68 -25.86
CA GLN A 654 -4.76 22.87 -26.69
C GLN A 654 -6.12 23.54 -26.92
N GLU A 655 -6.15 24.86 -27.04
CA GLU A 655 -7.38 25.65 -27.18
C GLU A 655 -8.27 25.21 -28.36
N LYS A 656 -7.66 24.79 -29.49
CA LYS A 656 -8.40 24.27 -30.65
C LYS A 656 -9.23 23.01 -30.33
N ILE A 657 -8.79 22.18 -29.38
CA ILE A 657 -9.52 20.98 -28.95
C ILE A 657 -10.67 21.34 -28.01
N LEU A 658 -10.45 22.30 -27.12
CA LEU A 658 -11.48 22.82 -26.20
C LEU A 658 -12.64 23.50 -26.91
N LYS A 659 -12.44 24.03 -28.13
CA LYS A 659 -13.52 24.60 -28.98
C LYS A 659 -14.48 23.57 -29.57
N ILE A 660 -14.10 22.29 -29.55
CA ILE A 660 -14.98 21.20 -30.02
C ILE A 660 -15.93 20.82 -28.89
N LEU A 661 -17.23 21.06 -29.12
CA LEU A 661 -18.26 20.80 -28.12
C LEU A 661 -19.14 19.60 -28.53
N TYR A 662 -19.52 18.80 -27.56
CA TYR A 662 -20.57 17.78 -27.61
C TYR A 662 -21.64 18.12 -26.57
N ASN A 663 -22.89 18.32 -27.00
CA ASN A 663 -24.00 18.79 -26.16
C ASN A 663 -23.66 20.05 -25.31
N GLY A 664 -22.84 20.96 -25.83
CA GLY A 664 -22.43 22.16 -25.13
C GLY A 664 -21.19 22.04 -24.23
N TYR A 665 -20.61 20.87 -24.07
CA TYR A 665 -19.45 20.59 -23.22
C TYR A 665 -18.20 20.30 -24.06
N SER A 666 -17.05 20.86 -23.68
CA SER A 666 -15.75 20.43 -24.19
C SER A 666 -15.32 19.11 -23.56
N ILE A 667 -14.29 18.47 -24.13
CA ILE A 667 -13.73 17.23 -23.56
C ILE A 667 -13.22 17.43 -22.12
N LYS A 668 -12.72 18.63 -21.80
CA LYS A 668 -12.27 18.97 -20.44
C LYS A 668 -13.44 19.16 -19.50
N ASP A 669 -14.48 19.89 -19.93
CA ASP A 669 -15.68 20.07 -19.10
C ASP A 669 -16.28 18.71 -18.71
N VAL A 670 -16.33 17.76 -19.65
CA VAL A 670 -16.82 16.41 -19.37
C VAL A 670 -15.92 15.65 -18.39
N LEU A 671 -14.61 15.83 -18.46
CA LEU A 671 -13.69 15.23 -17.49
C LEU A 671 -13.87 15.82 -16.08
N ASP A 672 -14.34 17.07 -15.97
CA ASP A 672 -14.61 17.71 -14.68
C ASP A 672 -15.98 17.33 -14.09
N LEU A 673 -16.86 16.75 -14.89
CA LEU A 673 -18.13 16.22 -14.40
C LEU A 673 -17.91 14.99 -13.51
N SER A 674 -18.79 14.86 -12.51
CA SER A 674 -18.96 13.58 -11.80
C SER A 674 -19.55 12.52 -12.75
N ILE A 675 -19.40 11.26 -12.37
CA ILE A 675 -20.01 10.14 -13.09
C ILE A 675 -21.52 10.32 -13.18
N ASP A 676 -22.18 10.77 -12.09
CA ASP A 676 -23.63 11.02 -12.06
C ASP A 676 -24.05 12.14 -13.02
N GLU A 677 -23.27 13.21 -13.12
CA GLU A 677 -23.57 14.32 -14.04
C GLU A 677 -23.35 13.94 -15.51
N ALA A 678 -22.42 13.04 -15.77
CA ALA A 678 -22.10 12.61 -17.12
C ALA A 678 -23.24 11.85 -17.80
N PHE A 679 -24.19 11.26 -17.05
CA PHE A 679 -25.39 10.62 -17.59
C PHE A 679 -26.20 11.58 -18.45
N ASP A 680 -26.36 12.82 -18.02
CA ASP A 680 -27.13 13.83 -18.75
C ASP A 680 -26.49 14.22 -20.08
N VAL A 681 -25.17 14.30 -20.10
CA VAL A 681 -24.41 14.64 -21.31
C VAL A 681 -24.48 13.52 -22.36
N PHE A 682 -24.44 12.27 -21.92
CA PHE A 682 -24.33 11.07 -22.79
C PHE A 682 -25.64 10.29 -22.95
N LYS A 683 -26.82 10.92 -22.77
CA LYS A 683 -28.15 10.29 -22.88
C LYS A 683 -28.34 9.41 -24.12
N ASN A 684 -27.69 9.78 -25.24
CA ASN A 684 -27.84 9.09 -26.53
C ASN A 684 -26.69 8.12 -26.83
N GLU A 685 -25.80 7.84 -25.86
CA GLU A 685 -24.60 7.01 -26.07
C GLU A 685 -24.65 5.75 -25.19
N PRO A 686 -25.36 4.68 -25.61
CA PRO A 686 -25.66 3.52 -24.76
C PRO A 686 -24.40 2.81 -24.23
N LYS A 687 -23.29 2.81 -24.99
CA LYS A 687 -22.04 2.21 -24.55
C LYS A 687 -21.40 2.96 -23.39
N ILE A 688 -21.51 4.29 -23.38
CA ILE A 688 -21.02 5.13 -22.30
C ILE A 688 -21.93 4.96 -21.09
N LEU A 689 -23.26 5.02 -21.29
CA LEU A 689 -24.24 4.88 -20.21
C LEU A 689 -24.10 3.55 -19.46
N LYS A 690 -23.91 2.42 -20.16
CA LYS A 690 -23.70 1.11 -19.52
C LYS A 690 -22.48 1.14 -18.59
N ARG A 691 -21.39 1.77 -18.99
CA ARG A 691 -20.18 1.86 -18.17
C ARG A 691 -20.33 2.83 -17.00
N LEU A 692 -21.00 3.97 -17.21
CA LEU A 692 -21.32 4.92 -16.13
C LEU A 692 -22.23 4.27 -15.08
N GLN A 693 -23.21 3.46 -15.51
CA GLN A 693 -24.10 2.73 -14.61
C GLN A 693 -23.31 1.79 -13.70
N LEU A 694 -22.41 0.99 -14.24
CA LEU A 694 -21.57 0.09 -13.44
C LEU A 694 -20.69 0.86 -12.42
N LEU A 695 -20.18 2.03 -12.81
CA LEU A 695 -19.45 2.89 -11.88
C LEU A 695 -20.35 3.46 -10.77
N GLN A 696 -21.59 3.79 -11.10
CA GLN A 696 -22.59 4.25 -10.13
C GLN A 696 -23.01 3.11 -9.19
N ASP A 697 -23.26 1.91 -9.72
CA ASP A 697 -23.69 0.73 -8.97
C ASP A 697 -22.65 0.33 -7.90
N VAL A 698 -21.35 0.52 -8.16
CA VAL A 698 -20.29 0.32 -7.15
C VAL A 698 -20.14 1.50 -6.20
N GLY A 699 -21.01 2.50 -6.22
CA GLY A 699 -20.98 3.66 -5.31
C GLY A 699 -19.91 4.70 -5.63
N LEU A 700 -19.50 4.84 -6.90
CA LEU A 700 -18.51 5.82 -7.34
C LEU A 700 -19.12 7.02 -8.11
N GLY A 701 -20.44 7.18 -8.11
CA GLY A 701 -21.17 8.21 -8.86
C GLY A 701 -20.67 9.64 -8.63
N TYR A 702 -20.17 9.93 -7.43
CA TYR A 702 -19.66 11.24 -7.03
C TYR A 702 -18.26 11.56 -7.59
N LEU A 703 -17.46 10.58 -8.03
CA LEU A 703 -16.11 10.82 -8.54
C LEU A 703 -16.16 11.56 -9.88
N GLN A 704 -15.24 12.51 -10.06
CA GLN A 704 -15.05 13.15 -11.36
C GLN A 704 -14.40 12.17 -12.35
N LEU A 705 -14.86 12.20 -13.60
CA LEU A 705 -14.28 11.36 -14.67
C LEU A 705 -12.78 11.62 -14.88
N GLY A 706 -12.34 12.86 -14.73
CA GLY A 706 -10.95 13.29 -14.83
C GLY A 706 -10.13 13.13 -13.55
N GLN A 707 -10.70 12.65 -12.44
CA GLN A 707 -9.99 12.50 -11.18
C GLN A 707 -8.81 11.53 -11.31
N SER A 708 -7.63 11.96 -10.84
CA SER A 708 -6.41 11.15 -10.90
C SER A 708 -6.53 9.91 -10.03
N LEU A 709 -6.10 8.75 -10.55
CA LEU A 709 -6.08 7.52 -9.75
C LEU A 709 -5.13 7.56 -8.54
N THR A 710 -4.20 8.51 -8.54
CA THR A 710 -3.26 8.69 -7.42
C THR A 710 -3.87 9.43 -6.23
N THR A 711 -5.06 10.03 -6.41
CA THR A 711 -5.79 10.77 -5.35
C THR A 711 -6.94 9.97 -4.76
N LEU A 712 -7.20 8.77 -5.29
CA LEU A 712 -8.26 7.89 -4.80
C LEU A 712 -7.87 7.22 -3.49
N SER A 713 -8.82 7.08 -2.60
CA SER A 713 -8.69 6.26 -1.38
C SER A 713 -8.55 4.77 -1.71
N GLY A 714 -8.12 3.96 -0.75
CA GLY A 714 -7.99 2.51 -0.93
C GLY A 714 -9.31 1.85 -1.34
N GLY A 715 -10.41 2.20 -0.70
CA GLY A 715 -11.74 1.68 -1.02
C GLY A 715 -12.26 2.14 -2.39
N GLU A 716 -12.02 3.39 -2.79
CA GLU A 716 -12.35 3.88 -4.14
C GLU A 716 -11.57 3.13 -5.21
N CYS A 717 -10.29 2.84 -4.96
CA CYS A 717 -9.47 2.03 -5.86
C CYS A 717 -10.02 0.62 -6.02
N GLN A 718 -10.46 -0.03 -4.95
CA GLN A 718 -11.06 -1.37 -5.00
C GLN A 718 -12.35 -1.38 -5.78
N ARG A 719 -13.28 -0.47 -5.49
CA ARG A 719 -14.55 -0.35 -6.20
C ARG A 719 -14.35 -0.06 -7.68
N LEU A 720 -13.36 0.77 -8.03
CA LEU A 720 -13.03 1.04 -9.42
C LEU A 720 -12.42 -0.19 -10.13
N LYS A 721 -11.64 -1.03 -9.43
CA LYS A 721 -11.20 -2.34 -9.96
C LYS A 721 -12.38 -3.24 -10.22
N LEU A 722 -13.31 -3.33 -9.26
CA LEU A 722 -14.53 -4.12 -9.40
C LEU A 722 -15.35 -3.68 -10.61
N ALA A 723 -15.62 -2.38 -10.74
CA ALA A 723 -16.32 -1.82 -11.89
C ALA A 723 -15.65 -2.18 -13.23
N LYS A 724 -14.31 -2.11 -13.28
CA LYS A 724 -13.56 -2.47 -14.50
C LYS A 724 -13.70 -3.94 -14.84
N GLU A 725 -13.58 -4.85 -13.86
CA GLU A 725 -13.78 -6.27 -14.10
C GLU A 725 -15.19 -6.53 -14.65
N LEU A 726 -16.22 -5.89 -14.10
CA LEU A 726 -17.61 -5.98 -14.60
C LEU A 726 -17.77 -5.45 -16.02
N ILE A 727 -17.10 -4.36 -16.39
CA ILE A 727 -17.11 -3.80 -17.74
C ILE A 727 -16.52 -4.79 -18.76
N MET A 728 -15.54 -5.60 -18.34
CA MET A 728 -14.78 -6.50 -19.24
C MET A 728 -15.42 -7.87 -19.43
N HIS A 729 -16.41 -8.27 -18.61
CA HIS A 729 -16.95 -9.63 -18.60
C HIS A 729 -18.21 -9.80 -19.45
N GLN A 730 -18.39 -11.03 -20.01
CA GLN A 730 -19.53 -11.45 -20.80
C GLN A 730 -20.49 -12.30 -19.95
N ASP A 731 -21.77 -12.22 -20.21
CA ASP A 731 -22.90 -12.73 -19.41
C ASP A 731 -22.99 -14.27 -19.22
N SER A 732 -21.99 -15.08 -19.63
CA SER A 732 -22.07 -16.57 -19.58
C SER A 732 -21.00 -17.24 -18.72
N GLN A 733 -20.12 -16.50 -18.03
CA GLN A 733 -19.00 -17.04 -17.28
C GLN A 733 -19.27 -17.03 -15.78
N ARG A 734 -18.77 -18.04 -15.05
CA ARG A 734 -18.84 -18.10 -13.58
C ARG A 734 -17.53 -17.63 -12.97
N PHE A 735 -17.60 -16.65 -12.10
CA PHE A 735 -16.43 -16.09 -11.42
C PHE A 735 -16.45 -16.35 -9.93
N LEU A 736 -15.26 -16.52 -9.37
CA LEU A 736 -15.00 -16.45 -7.94
C LEU A 736 -14.36 -15.10 -7.63
N TYR A 737 -15.12 -14.22 -6.96
CA TYR A 737 -14.61 -12.92 -6.49
C TYR A 737 -14.01 -13.07 -5.11
N LEU A 738 -12.76 -12.65 -4.94
CA LEU A 738 -12.04 -12.57 -3.67
C LEU A 738 -11.80 -11.10 -3.35
N MET A 739 -12.37 -10.59 -2.27
CA MET A 739 -12.30 -9.18 -1.91
C MET A 739 -11.68 -9.01 -0.52
N ASP A 740 -10.76 -8.03 -0.40
CA ASP A 740 -10.08 -7.70 0.85
C ASP A 740 -10.63 -6.38 1.40
N GLU A 741 -11.45 -6.47 2.45
CA GLU A 741 -12.08 -5.34 3.15
C GLU A 741 -12.73 -4.31 2.18
N PRO A 742 -13.69 -4.74 1.33
CA PRO A 742 -14.25 -3.87 0.29
C PRO A 742 -15.09 -2.71 0.81
N THR A 743 -15.47 -2.71 2.10
CA THR A 743 -16.30 -1.66 2.70
C THR A 743 -15.52 -0.57 3.42
N ILE A 744 -14.18 -0.61 3.41
CA ILE A 744 -13.37 0.46 3.98
C ILE A 744 -13.74 1.82 3.37
N GLY A 745 -13.94 2.83 4.22
CA GLY A 745 -14.28 4.20 3.83
C GLY A 745 -15.71 4.38 3.34
N LEU A 746 -16.56 3.37 3.50
CA LEU A 746 -17.98 3.48 3.19
C LEU A 746 -18.80 3.86 4.41
N HIS A 747 -19.68 4.87 4.22
CA HIS A 747 -20.75 5.11 5.17
C HIS A 747 -21.72 3.91 5.16
N PRO A 748 -22.37 3.56 6.29
CA PRO A 748 -23.29 2.41 6.37
C PRO A 748 -24.38 2.38 5.29
N LYS A 749 -24.87 3.53 4.87
CA LYS A 749 -25.83 3.62 3.75
C LYS A 749 -25.21 3.19 2.40
N ASP A 750 -23.94 3.51 2.19
CA ASP A 750 -23.24 3.11 0.96
C ASP A 750 -22.96 1.60 0.97
N ILE A 751 -22.75 1.02 2.16
CA ILE A 751 -22.62 -0.44 2.35
C ILE A 751 -23.91 -1.17 1.94
N GLU A 752 -25.09 -0.65 2.28
CA GLU A 752 -26.36 -1.24 1.83
C GLU A 752 -26.46 -1.33 0.30
N HIS A 753 -25.99 -0.31 -0.42
CA HIS A 753 -25.95 -0.34 -1.88
C HIS A 753 -24.93 -1.35 -2.41
N PHE A 754 -23.77 -1.42 -1.78
CA PHE A 754 -22.73 -2.37 -2.15
C PHE A 754 -23.18 -3.82 -1.93
N LEU A 755 -23.88 -4.12 -0.84
CA LEU A 755 -24.43 -5.46 -0.57
C LEU A 755 -25.46 -5.88 -1.63
N LYS A 756 -26.34 -4.99 -2.07
CA LYS A 756 -27.28 -5.27 -3.18
C LYS A 756 -26.57 -5.61 -4.49
N LEU A 757 -25.42 -4.97 -4.75
CA LEU A 757 -24.60 -5.31 -5.91
C LEU A 757 -24.01 -6.72 -5.77
N LEU A 758 -23.52 -7.10 -4.58
CA LEU A 758 -23.00 -8.45 -4.34
C LEU A 758 -24.12 -9.51 -4.47
N ASP A 759 -25.33 -9.21 -3.97
CA ASP A 759 -26.50 -10.07 -4.17
C ASP A 759 -26.78 -10.30 -5.65
N HIS A 760 -26.74 -9.25 -6.45
CA HIS A 760 -26.93 -9.37 -7.90
C HIS A 760 -25.88 -10.25 -8.57
N PHE A 761 -24.60 -10.22 -8.14
CA PHE A 761 -23.57 -11.13 -8.64
C PHE A 761 -23.89 -12.60 -8.33
N ILE A 762 -24.33 -12.85 -7.10
CA ILE A 762 -24.68 -14.19 -6.67
C ILE A 762 -25.89 -14.72 -7.46
N GLU A 763 -26.90 -13.88 -7.71
CA GLU A 763 -28.05 -14.20 -8.57
C GLU A 763 -27.65 -14.52 -10.01
N GLN A 764 -26.54 -13.95 -10.51
CA GLN A 764 -25.95 -14.28 -11.80
C GLN A 764 -25.12 -15.59 -11.79
N GLY A 765 -25.02 -16.27 -10.66
CA GLY A 765 -24.31 -17.54 -10.51
C GLY A 765 -22.82 -17.40 -10.17
N HIS A 766 -22.40 -16.23 -9.71
CA HIS A 766 -21.04 -16.00 -9.20
C HIS A 766 -20.95 -16.38 -7.71
N SER A 767 -19.71 -16.57 -7.23
CA SER A 767 -19.42 -16.74 -5.80
C SER A 767 -18.59 -15.57 -5.30
N VAL A 768 -18.90 -15.10 -4.10
CA VAL A 768 -18.22 -13.95 -3.51
C VAL A 768 -17.66 -14.31 -2.14
N ILE A 769 -16.36 -14.17 -1.96
CA ILE A 769 -15.68 -14.33 -0.68
C ILE A 769 -15.10 -12.97 -0.29
N VAL A 770 -15.48 -12.46 0.87
CA VAL A 770 -15.00 -11.20 1.41
C VAL A 770 -14.21 -11.43 2.71
N VAL A 771 -13.04 -10.84 2.82
CA VAL A 771 -12.37 -10.70 4.13
C VAL A 771 -12.90 -9.41 4.74
N GLU A 772 -13.57 -9.50 5.88
CA GLU A 772 -14.30 -8.36 6.44
C GLU A 772 -14.34 -8.32 7.96
N HIS A 773 -14.46 -7.09 8.48
CA HIS A 773 -14.66 -6.80 9.89
C HIS A 773 -15.97 -6.02 10.13
N ASN A 774 -16.58 -5.51 9.05
CA ASN A 774 -17.80 -4.72 9.13
C ASN A 774 -18.98 -5.61 9.52
N GLN A 775 -19.65 -5.27 10.62
CA GLN A 775 -20.76 -6.05 11.17
C GLN A 775 -21.95 -6.14 10.20
N GLN A 776 -22.22 -5.09 9.44
CA GLN A 776 -23.34 -5.06 8.49
C GLN A 776 -23.12 -6.09 7.37
N VAL A 777 -21.88 -6.23 6.86
CA VAL A 777 -21.54 -7.25 5.86
C VAL A 777 -21.61 -8.65 6.47
N ILE A 778 -21.05 -8.84 7.67
CA ILE A 778 -21.05 -10.15 8.35
C ILE A 778 -22.49 -10.63 8.58
N ARG A 779 -23.39 -9.76 9.05
CA ARG A 779 -24.82 -10.07 9.26
C ARG A 779 -25.55 -10.41 7.97
N HIS A 780 -25.17 -9.78 6.85
CA HIS A 780 -25.80 -9.99 5.53
C HIS A 780 -25.28 -11.22 4.81
N SER A 781 -24.14 -11.77 5.22
CA SER A 781 -23.51 -12.93 4.57
C SER A 781 -24.35 -14.19 4.73
N ASP A 782 -24.25 -15.10 3.76
CA ASP A 782 -24.88 -16.42 3.82
C ASP A 782 -24.08 -17.38 4.69
N TRP A 783 -22.75 -17.21 4.73
CA TRP A 783 -21.82 -18.05 5.48
C TRP A 783 -20.67 -17.25 6.05
N VAL A 784 -20.21 -17.61 7.24
CA VAL A 784 -19.12 -16.97 7.93
C VAL A 784 -18.08 -18.01 8.34
N ILE A 785 -16.81 -17.69 8.09
CA ILE A 785 -15.67 -18.45 8.59
C ILE A 785 -14.85 -17.52 9.46
N ASP A 786 -14.77 -17.83 10.74
CA ASP A 786 -14.08 -16.99 11.73
C ASP A 786 -12.74 -17.61 12.12
N LEU A 787 -11.65 -16.85 11.87
CA LEU A 787 -10.29 -17.25 12.21
C LEU A 787 -9.83 -16.60 13.51
N GLY A 788 -9.09 -17.34 14.30
CA GLY A 788 -8.59 -16.86 15.59
C GLY A 788 -7.70 -17.86 16.31
N PRO A 789 -7.74 -17.82 17.66
CA PRO A 789 -8.50 -16.90 18.54
C PRO A 789 -7.92 -15.48 18.59
N GLU A 790 -6.65 -15.27 18.22
CA GLU A 790 -5.94 -13.99 18.22
C GLU A 790 -5.16 -13.79 16.91
N GLY A 791 -4.28 -12.78 16.86
CA GLY A 791 -3.36 -12.57 15.75
C GLY A 791 -2.00 -13.29 15.93
N GLY A 792 -1.19 -13.32 14.87
CA GLY A 792 0.17 -13.89 14.90
C GLY A 792 0.22 -15.37 15.26
N ASP A 793 1.16 -15.74 16.13
CA ASP A 793 1.40 -17.14 16.54
C ASP A 793 0.23 -17.76 17.30
N ASN A 794 -0.60 -16.95 17.95
CA ASN A 794 -1.80 -17.39 18.64
C ASN A 794 -3.04 -17.49 17.72
N GLY A 795 -2.92 -17.06 16.46
CA GLY A 795 -3.95 -17.16 15.43
C GLY A 795 -3.85 -18.43 14.58
N GLY A 796 -4.38 -18.35 13.37
CA GLY A 796 -4.22 -19.36 12.34
C GLY A 796 -5.05 -20.61 12.52
N GLN A 797 -6.17 -20.53 13.24
CA GLN A 797 -7.12 -21.62 13.44
C GLN A 797 -8.54 -21.16 13.03
N ILE A 798 -9.37 -22.08 12.58
CA ILE A 798 -10.81 -21.83 12.40
C ILE A 798 -11.48 -21.99 13.76
N ILE A 799 -12.14 -20.92 14.20
CA ILE A 799 -12.87 -20.88 15.47
C ILE A 799 -14.34 -21.19 15.25
N PHE A 800 -14.88 -20.77 14.11
CA PHE A 800 -16.26 -20.99 13.74
C PHE A 800 -16.43 -21.09 12.22
N GLU A 801 -17.38 -21.91 11.80
CA GLU A 801 -17.84 -22.08 10.42
C GLU A 801 -19.36 -22.32 10.44
N GLY A 802 -20.16 -21.45 9.78
CA GLY A 802 -21.60 -21.55 9.80
C GLY A 802 -22.30 -20.26 9.36
N THR A 803 -23.62 -20.17 9.61
CA THR A 803 -24.40 -18.97 9.29
C THR A 803 -24.10 -17.81 10.28
N PRO A 804 -24.34 -16.55 9.92
CA PRO A 804 -24.26 -15.44 10.88
C PRO A 804 -25.16 -15.61 12.09
N PHE A 805 -26.31 -16.30 11.93
CA PHE A 805 -27.24 -16.59 13.01
C PHE A 805 -26.63 -17.58 14.02
N ASP A 806 -25.92 -18.59 13.55
CA ASP A 806 -25.24 -19.56 14.41
C ASP A 806 -24.02 -18.93 15.09
N LEU A 807 -23.31 -18.02 14.39
CA LEU A 807 -22.16 -17.32 14.92
C LEU A 807 -22.48 -16.54 16.21
N GLN A 808 -23.66 -15.92 16.34
CA GLN A 808 -24.09 -15.21 17.56
C GLN A 808 -24.01 -16.07 18.82
N ASN A 809 -24.26 -17.37 18.68
CA ASN A 809 -24.33 -18.32 19.79
C ASN A 809 -22.99 -19.04 20.04
N SER A 810 -21.93 -18.64 19.29
CA SER A 810 -20.59 -19.24 19.43
C SER A 810 -19.73 -18.50 20.45
N ASP A 811 -18.64 -19.15 20.90
CA ASP A 811 -17.64 -18.55 21.78
C ASP A 811 -16.63 -17.65 21.03
N SER A 812 -16.87 -17.36 19.76
CA SER A 812 -16.04 -16.48 18.95
C SER A 812 -15.95 -15.07 19.51
N ILE A 813 -14.79 -14.45 19.37
CA ILE A 813 -14.62 -13.03 19.73
C ILE A 813 -15.52 -12.15 18.84
N THR A 814 -15.67 -12.49 17.55
CA THR A 814 -16.52 -11.77 16.60
C THR A 814 -18.00 -11.81 17.01
N ALA A 815 -18.49 -12.94 17.52
CA ALA A 815 -19.87 -13.11 18.00
C ALA A 815 -20.27 -12.06 19.04
N LYS A 816 -19.36 -11.71 19.97
CA LYS A 816 -19.60 -10.72 21.05
C LYS A 816 -19.92 -9.32 20.54
N TYR A 817 -19.52 -9.00 19.31
CA TYR A 817 -19.76 -7.70 18.67
C TYR A 817 -20.98 -7.71 17.73
N LEU A 818 -21.43 -8.89 17.30
CA LEU A 818 -22.64 -9.01 16.48
C LEU A 818 -23.93 -8.84 17.28
N THR A 819 -23.88 -9.07 18.57
CA THR A 819 -25.04 -8.99 19.48
C THR A 819 -25.24 -7.63 20.14
N LYS A 820 -24.33 -6.68 19.93
CA LYS A 820 -24.42 -5.31 20.43
C LYS A 820 -24.98 -4.37 19.36
#